data_2cacfd5b7d93051d2036ccfd3b1c00f8
#
_entry.id   2cacfd5b7d93051d2036ccfd3b1c00f8
#
_cell.length_a   1.000
_cell.length_b   1.000
_cell.length_c   1.000
_cell.angle_alpha   90.00
_cell.angle_beta   90.00
_cell.angle_gamma   90.00
#
_symmetry.space_group_name_H-M   'P 1'
#
loop_
_entity.id
_entity.type
_entity.pdbx_description
1 polymer ?
#
loop_
_entity_poly.entity_id
_entity_poly.type
_entity_poly.pdbx_seq_one_letter_code
_entity_poly.pdbx_strand_id
1 'polypeptide(L)'
;MPMLEKYRHYFNIDPDYFPAVNEAVITKNPEVWKKFFPHETFVKLLKNTVSVLERKQKLCLWVEGAYGTGKSHAVHTLKKLLDSSEEETREYFQRHKMDNDLYNRFQAVKSSGRILTVHRYGSASIRSDHNLVFAIQESIEKALVDAGIENKGGNALKDATIAWLSDKDNKNYFNGLITGTYSDLFGGDDADTVIEKLRTFSGEALARIMDNIFKVADERQVKALSLSVTDLGNWIREVIRANSLKAIVFMWDEFTEYFYNNARNLTGFQELCEISETDPFYFVLVTHVTQGLFHERDQDFIKLNGRFVSPHSLISLPENIAFQLMGAAMEKNKDEVVLADWEVALGDLTDRTQASRKLVKSVARITDKEMIDILPIHPYAALLLKHISSAFDSNQRSMFDFIKNDRGDEIKGFQWFIDNFGPEDDNPLLSVDMLWEFFYDKGKEYLSHDIRSILDYYNRAGNQRLDSDQKRVLKTVLLLQAISQYAGDSVELFIPNEKNLDNAFEGTDMEGSAARCADQLVREKVLFSKSLGGGKFQYAAYNHENEIDVTPFEEQIDRKSTSAFITEELADRTRIVDAISLGGALKLRYELRYVSSSDFDSTIKQLRNTEEKYANKIVAVVCFAKDDAESVVLGKKIHDALAAGTYNMIFIDASRTPFGADGYGVYRHDMALSMSQQGKDPALVTQYANNAKDSLKKWKTRIAGGEFMVHTADKPDGERATTLDALYGLLAEINKKKVRVLP
;
A
#
# COMPACT_ATOMS: atom_id res chain seq x y z
N MET A 1 13.92 -33.90 37.92
CA MET A 1 12.72 -33.47 37.22
C MET A 1 12.94 -33.82 35.76
N PRO A 2 12.02 -34.46 35.07
CA PRO A 2 12.13 -34.54 33.64
C PRO A 2 12.27 -33.11 33.10
N MET A 3 13.17 -32.90 32.15
CA MET A 3 13.32 -31.61 31.49
C MET A 3 12.01 -31.39 30.69
N LEU A 4 11.27 -30.29 30.97
CA LEU A 4 10.06 -29.95 30.24
C LEU A 4 10.42 -29.77 28.74
N GLU A 5 9.67 -30.45 27.88
CA GLU A 5 9.94 -30.38 26.44
C GLU A 5 9.65 -28.97 25.91
N LYS A 6 10.56 -28.44 25.10
CA LYS A 6 10.40 -27.14 24.46
C LYS A 6 9.68 -27.26 23.14
N TYR A 7 9.10 -26.17 22.63
CA TYR A 7 8.36 -26.18 21.36
C TYR A 7 9.19 -26.67 20.19
N ARG A 8 10.52 -26.46 20.22
CA ARG A 8 11.46 -27.01 19.22
C ARG A 8 11.40 -28.54 19.08
N HIS A 9 10.94 -29.24 20.10
CA HIS A 9 10.73 -30.69 20.04
C HIS A 9 9.57 -31.05 19.11
N TYR A 10 8.52 -30.23 19.08
CA TYR A 10 7.27 -30.48 18.33
C TYR A 10 7.28 -29.94 16.92
N PHE A 11 7.94 -28.83 16.66
CA PHE A 11 8.04 -28.21 15.34
C PHE A 11 9.26 -27.32 15.20
N ASN A 12 9.67 -27.07 13.96
CA ASN A 12 10.72 -26.13 13.59
C ASN A 12 10.14 -25.04 12.67
N ILE A 13 10.88 -23.95 12.52
CA ILE A 13 10.55 -22.91 11.54
C ILE A 13 11.38 -23.14 10.28
N ASP A 14 10.73 -23.22 9.13
CA ASP A 14 11.43 -23.25 7.84
C ASP A 14 12.16 -21.90 7.61
N PRO A 15 13.51 -21.86 7.63
CA PRO A 15 14.26 -20.62 7.45
C PRO A 15 14.05 -20.01 6.04
N ASP A 16 13.68 -20.85 5.08
CA ASP A 16 13.39 -20.45 3.70
C ASP A 16 11.92 -20.14 3.47
N TYR A 17 11.09 -20.21 4.52
CA TYR A 17 9.68 -19.90 4.39
C TYR A 17 9.49 -18.41 4.16
N PHE A 18 8.77 -18.06 3.09
CA PHE A 18 8.50 -16.69 2.66
C PHE A 18 9.77 -15.80 2.58
N PRO A 19 10.77 -16.19 1.78
CA PRO A 19 11.96 -15.38 1.60
C PRO A 19 11.60 -14.03 0.94
N ALA A 20 12.34 -12.99 1.26
CA ALA A 20 12.35 -11.77 0.44
C ALA A 20 12.95 -12.15 -0.92
N VAL A 21 12.09 -12.40 -1.91
CA VAL A 21 12.51 -12.90 -3.21
C VAL A 21 13.00 -11.72 -4.06
N ASN A 22 14.27 -11.77 -4.38
CA ASN A 22 14.93 -10.89 -5.33
C ASN A 22 15.75 -11.73 -6.32
N GLU A 23 16.36 -11.12 -7.31
CA GLU A 23 17.15 -11.80 -8.32
C GLU A 23 18.24 -12.71 -7.72
N ALA A 24 18.92 -12.26 -6.66
CA ALA A 24 19.97 -13.04 -6.00
C ALA A 24 19.42 -14.30 -5.30
N VAL A 25 18.26 -14.20 -4.67
CA VAL A 25 17.58 -15.34 -4.04
C VAL A 25 17.11 -16.34 -5.08
N ILE A 26 16.52 -15.87 -6.18
CA ILE A 26 16.06 -16.72 -7.29
C ILE A 26 17.23 -17.48 -7.91
N THR A 27 18.37 -16.81 -8.07
CA THR A 27 19.57 -17.44 -8.63
C THR A 27 20.13 -18.54 -7.72
N LYS A 28 20.09 -18.32 -6.38
CA LYS A 28 20.56 -19.32 -5.41
C LYS A 28 19.59 -20.49 -5.21
N ASN A 29 18.29 -20.22 -5.25
CA ASN A 29 17.23 -21.20 -5.05
C ASN A 29 16.16 -21.07 -6.15
N PRO A 30 16.37 -21.70 -7.33
CA PRO A 30 15.41 -21.65 -8.43
C PRO A 30 14.05 -22.26 -8.10
N GLU A 31 13.95 -23.09 -7.08
CA GLU A 31 12.72 -23.80 -6.64
C GLU A 31 11.91 -23.00 -5.60
N VAL A 32 12.35 -21.80 -5.23
CA VAL A 32 11.67 -20.97 -4.22
C VAL A 32 10.20 -20.70 -4.56
N TRP A 33 9.84 -20.69 -5.83
CA TRP A 33 8.47 -20.50 -6.29
C TRP A 33 7.50 -21.58 -5.79
N LYS A 34 7.95 -22.80 -5.54
CA LYS A 34 7.13 -23.91 -5.02
C LYS A 34 6.63 -23.66 -3.59
N LYS A 35 7.33 -22.79 -2.85
CA LYS A 35 6.98 -22.36 -1.49
C LYS A 35 6.00 -21.16 -1.47
N PHE A 36 5.74 -20.54 -2.62
CA PHE A 36 4.82 -19.41 -2.68
C PHE A 36 3.38 -19.87 -2.42
N PHE A 37 2.73 -19.27 -1.43
CA PHE A 37 1.33 -19.53 -1.12
C PHE A 37 0.42 -18.74 -2.07
N PRO A 38 -0.42 -19.39 -2.89
CA PRO A 38 -1.28 -18.74 -3.89
C PRO A 38 -2.52 -18.10 -3.24
N HIS A 39 -2.35 -16.98 -2.57
CA HIS A 39 -3.44 -16.22 -1.99
C HIS A 39 -4.42 -15.69 -3.06
N GLU A 40 -5.59 -15.24 -2.64
CA GLU A 40 -6.69 -14.83 -3.52
C GLU A 40 -6.26 -13.80 -4.58
N THR A 41 -5.45 -12.82 -4.18
CA THR A 41 -4.98 -11.78 -5.10
C THR A 41 -4.03 -12.33 -6.16
N PHE A 42 -3.20 -13.33 -5.83
CA PHE A 42 -2.40 -14.06 -6.82
C PHE A 42 -3.26 -14.94 -7.74
N VAL A 43 -4.26 -15.64 -7.19
CA VAL A 43 -5.21 -16.41 -7.99
C VAL A 43 -5.93 -15.51 -9.00
N LYS A 44 -6.27 -14.28 -8.61
CA LYS A 44 -6.83 -13.28 -9.53
C LYS A 44 -5.84 -12.88 -10.63
N LEU A 45 -4.57 -12.66 -10.29
CA LEU A 45 -3.51 -12.40 -11.26
C LEU A 45 -3.40 -13.56 -12.25
N LEU A 46 -3.41 -14.80 -11.76
CA LEU A 46 -3.34 -16.00 -12.60
C LEU A 46 -4.54 -16.11 -13.53
N LYS A 47 -5.77 -15.86 -13.04
CA LYS A 47 -7.00 -15.81 -13.87
C LYS A 47 -6.92 -14.74 -14.96
N ASN A 48 -6.42 -13.55 -14.63
CA ASN A 48 -6.22 -12.47 -15.59
C ASN A 48 -5.18 -12.87 -16.65
N THR A 49 -4.08 -13.50 -16.23
CA THR A 49 -3.04 -14.01 -17.14
C THR A 49 -3.61 -15.04 -18.12
N VAL A 50 -4.41 -15.99 -17.63
CA VAL A 50 -5.09 -16.97 -18.49
C VAL A 50 -6.01 -16.28 -19.50
N SER A 51 -6.82 -15.33 -19.07
CA SER A 51 -7.73 -14.57 -19.95
C SER A 51 -7.00 -13.80 -21.04
N VAL A 52 -5.85 -13.23 -20.72
CA VAL A 52 -4.98 -12.51 -21.66
C VAL A 52 -4.38 -13.50 -22.68
N LEU A 53 -3.86 -14.62 -22.22
CA LEU A 53 -3.24 -15.64 -23.07
C LEU A 53 -4.28 -16.40 -23.95
N GLU A 54 -5.53 -16.50 -23.50
CA GLU A 54 -6.67 -16.95 -24.30
C GLU A 54 -7.11 -15.90 -25.34
N ARG A 55 -6.53 -14.71 -25.35
CA ARG A 55 -6.94 -13.55 -26.18
C ARG A 55 -8.38 -13.09 -25.92
N LYS A 56 -8.97 -13.44 -24.77
CA LYS A 56 -10.27 -12.88 -24.34
C LYS A 56 -10.13 -11.41 -23.93
N GLN A 57 -8.93 -11.06 -23.43
CA GLN A 57 -8.51 -9.68 -23.19
C GLN A 57 -7.23 -9.42 -23.98
N LYS A 58 -7.14 -8.25 -24.60
CA LYS A 58 -5.99 -7.85 -25.41
C LYS A 58 -5.25 -6.70 -24.73
N LEU A 59 -5.00 -6.84 -23.44
CA LEU A 59 -4.44 -5.84 -22.56
C LEU A 59 -3.22 -6.41 -21.84
N CYS A 60 -2.36 -5.55 -21.36
CA CYS A 60 -1.27 -5.89 -20.47
C CYS A 60 -1.75 -6.07 -19.02
N LEU A 61 -0.88 -6.56 -18.14
CA LEU A 61 -1.17 -6.77 -16.73
C LEU A 61 -0.35 -5.81 -15.87
N TRP A 62 -0.97 -5.27 -14.83
CA TRP A 62 -0.30 -4.41 -13.86
C TRP A 62 -0.47 -4.98 -12.46
N VAL A 63 0.66 -5.25 -11.81
CA VAL A 63 0.76 -5.79 -10.46
C VAL A 63 1.23 -4.70 -9.53
N GLU A 64 0.41 -4.35 -8.56
CA GLU A 64 0.71 -3.35 -7.56
C GLU A 64 0.74 -3.96 -6.16
N GLY A 65 1.39 -3.31 -5.23
CA GLY A 65 1.35 -3.68 -3.82
C GLY A 65 2.37 -2.92 -3.00
N ALA A 66 2.12 -2.85 -1.69
CA ALA A 66 3.08 -2.29 -0.76
C ALA A 66 4.40 -3.07 -0.79
N TYR A 67 5.42 -2.48 -0.23
CA TYR A 67 6.71 -3.15 -0.11
C TYR A 67 6.59 -4.40 0.80
N GLY A 68 7.31 -5.47 0.49
CA GLY A 68 7.28 -6.70 1.28
C GLY A 68 6.01 -7.57 1.16
N THR A 69 5.05 -7.21 0.29
CA THR A 69 3.82 -8.02 0.09
C THR A 69 4.01 -9.27 -0.77
N GLY A 70 5.22 -9.54 -1.24
CA GLY A 70 5.52 -10.72 -2.05
C GLY A 70 5.27 -10.54 -3.56
N LYS A 71 5.21 -9.31 -4.08
CA LYS A 71 5.01 -9.04 -5.53
C LYS A 71 6.01 -9.78 -6.42
N SER A 72 7.31 -9.61 -6.13
CA SER A 72 8.38 -10.27 -6.91
C SER A 72 8.28 -11.79 -6.84
N HIS A 73 7.92 -12.35 -5.67
CA HIS A 73 7.70 -13.78 -5.50
C HIS A 73 6.48 -14.25 -6.31
N ALA A 74 5.37 -13.50 -6.27
CA ALA A 74 4.17 -13.81 -7.05
C ALA A 74 4.47 -13.83 -8.56
N VAL A 75 5.16 -12.82 -9.08
CA VAL A 75 5.50 -12.74 -10.51
C VAL A 75 6.53 -13.80 -10.90
N HIS A 76 7.52 -14.08 -10.05
CA HIS A 76 8.42 -15.20 -10.26
C HIS A 76 7.70 -16.54 -10.29
N THR A 77 6.74 -16.76 -9.37
CA THR A 77 5.89 -17.96 -9.35
C THR A 77 5.05 -18.05 -10.63
N LEU A 78 4.45 -16.95 -11.08
CA LEU A 78 3.73 -16.90 -12.35
C LEU A 78 4.63 -17.30 -13.52
N LYS A 79 5.86 -16.75 -13.58
CA LYS A 79 6.85 -17.12 -14.59
C LYS A 79 7.13 -18.63 -14.57
N LYS A 80 7.44 -19.15 -13.40
CA LYS A 80 7.78 -20.57 -13.23
C LYS A 80 6.60 -21.49 -13.57
N LEU A 81 5.37 -21.13 -13.22
CA LEU A 81 4.18 -21.90 -13.63
C LEU A 81 4.01 -21.91 -15.17
N LEU A 82 4.35 -20.82 -15.86
CA LEU A 82 4.34 -20.78 -17.33
C LEU A 82 5.45 -21.64 -17.95
N ASP A 83 6.64 -21.67 -17.34
CA ASP A 83 7.84 -22.36 -17.85
C ASP A 83 7.88 -23.86 -17.45
N SER A 84 7.29 -24.24 -16.32
CA SER A 84 7.36 -25.60 -15.73
C SER A 84 6.65 -26.65 -16.58
N SER A 85 6.93 -27.92 -16.32
CA SER A 85 6.22 -29.06 -16.89
C SER A 85 4.75 -29.10 -16.47
N GLU A 86 3.94 -29.91 -17.15
CA GLU A 86 2.56 -30.17 -16.76
C GLU A 86 2.48 -30.81 -15.37
N GLU A 87 3.41 -31.72 -15.08
CA GLU A 87 3.47 -32.45 -13.81
C GLU A 87 3.74 -31.51 -12.65
N GLU A 88 4.76 -30.64 -12.75
CA GLU A 88 5.08 -29.65 -11.73
C GLU A 88 3.95 -28.65 -11.50
N THR A 89 3.30 -28.21 -12.59
CA THR A 89 2.13 -27.34 -12.50
C THR A 89 0.99 -28.02 -11.75
N ARG A 90 0.71 -29.31 -12.09
CA ARG A 90 -0.32 -30.11 -11.43
C ARG A 90 -0.03 -30.28 -9.95
N GLU A 91 1.22 -30.62 -9.61
CA GLU A 91 1.67 -30.76 -8.22
C GLU A 91 1.44 -29.46 -7.42
N TYR A 92 1.81 -28.33 -7.98
CA TYR A 92 1.61 -27.02 -7.34
C TYR A 92 0.12 -26.75 -7.09
N PHE A 93 -0.75 -26.93 -8.11
CA PHE A 93 -2.18 -26.71 -7.98
C PHE A 93 -2.83 -27.66 -6.96
N GLN A 94 -2.44 -28.94 -6.94
CA GLN A 94 -2.95 -29.94 -5.99
C GLN A 94 -2.50 -29.65 -4.56
N ARG A 95 -1.21 -29.33 -4.35
CA ARG A 95 -0.64 -28.99 -3.04
C ARG A 95 -1.41 -27.84 -2.39
N HIS A 96 -1.75 -26.84 -3.16
CA HIS A 96 -2.44 -25.64 -2.68
C HIS A 96 -3.97 -25.70 -2.85
N LYS A 97 -4.51 -26.85 -3.24
CA LYS A 97 -5.97 -27.08 -3.42
C LYS A 97 -6.63 -25.99 -4.28
N MET A 98 -5.96 -25.58 -5.34
CA MET A 98 -6.46 -24.56 -6.26
C MET A 98 -7.58 -25.11 -7.15
N ASP A 99 -8.36 -24.20 -7.74
CA ASP A 99 -9.51 -24.50 -8.60
C ASP A 99 -9.09 -25.34 -9.84
N ASN A 100 -9.76 -26.46 -10.04
CA ASN A 100 -9.51 -27.37 -11.16
C ASN A 100 -9.90 -26.75 -12.52
N ASP A 101 -10.90 -25.89 -12.59
CA ASP A 101 -11.26 -25.19 -13.84
C ASP A 101 -10.14 -24.25 -14.25
N LEU A 102 -9.59 -23.50 -13.29
CA LEU A 102 -8.42 -22.65 -13.53
C LEU A 102 -7.22 -23.47 -14.00
N TYR A 103 -6.96 -24.63 -13.38
CA TYR A 103 -5.90 -25.54 -13.81
C TYR A 103 -6.09 -25.97 -15.27
N ASN A 104 -7.28 -26.46 -15.61
CA ASN A 104 -7.57 -26.94 -16.97
C ASN A 104 -7.40 -25.86 -18.02
N ARG A 105 -7.89 -24.64 -17.74
CA ARG A 105 -7.72 -23.50 -18.62
C ARG A 105 -6.24 -23.08 -18.76
N PHE A 106 -5.51 -23.07 -17.66
CA PHE A 106 -4.09 -22.75 -17.66
C PHE A 106 -3.30 -23.76 -18.50
N GLN A 107 -3.55 -25.06 -18.35
CA GLN A 107 -2.92 -26.12 -19.14
C GLN A 107 -3.31 -26.06 -20.62
N ALA A 108 -4.57 -25.78 -20.93
CA ALA A 108 -5.01 -25.63 -22.31
C ALA A 108 -4.25 -24.49 -23.02
N VAL A 109 -4.01 -23.39 -22.33
CA VAL A 109 -3.21 -22.27 -22.85
C VAL A 109 -1.76 -22.70 -23.07
N LYS A 110 -1.12 -23.36 -22.11
CA LYS A 110 0.27 -23.83 -22.23
C LYS A 110 0.45 -24.83 -23.37
N SER A 111 -0.50 -25.75 -23.51
CA SER A 111 -0.47 -26.78 -24.57
C SER A 111 -0.77 -26.23 -25.96
N SER A 112 -1.36 -25.04 -26.07
CA SER A 112 -1.71 -24.44 -27.37
C SER A 112 -0.54 -23.84 -28.14
N GLY A 113 0.66 -23.76 -27.56
CA GLY A 113 1.86 -23.25 -28.18
C GLY A 113 2.89 -22.77 -27.19
N ARG A 114 4.11 -22.51 -27.67
CA ARG A 114 5.23 -22.09 -26.82
C ARG A 114 5.07 -20.64 -26.37
N ILE A 115 5.12 -20.41 -25.05
CA ILE A 115 5.12 -19.09 -24.43
C ILE A 115 6.58 -18.75 -24.09
N LEU A 116 7.06 -17.58 -24.51
CA LEU A 116 8.35 -17.04 -24.08
C LEU A 116 8.10 -16.11 -22.89
N THR A 117 8.65 -16.48 -21.74
CA THR A 117 8.62 -15.63 -20.54
C THR A 117 9.92 -14.84 -20.45
N VAL A 118 9.80 -13.55 -20.28
CA VAL A 118 10.92 -12.62 -20.05
C VAL A 118 10.78 -12.04 -18.65
N HIS A 119 11.85 -12.01 -17.86
CA HIS A 119 11.85 -11.39 -16.56
C HIS A 119 13.01 -10.40 -16.44
N ARG A 120 12.68 -9.14 -16.27
CA ARG A 120 13.63 -8.05 -16.07
C ARG A 120 13.45 -7.43 -14.69
N TYR A 121 14.57 -7.16 -14.02
CA TYR A 121 14.60 -6.48 -12.72
C TYR A 121 15.13 -5.05 -12.90
N GLY A 122 14.45 -4.09 -12.23
CA GLY A 122 14.85 -2.70 -12.21
C GLY A 122 14.61 -1.92 -13.50
N SER A 123 14.42 -0.63 -13.31
CA SER A 123 14.16 0.34 -14.40
C SER A 123 14.88 1.68 -14.22
N ALA A 124 15.75 1.79 -13.21
CA ALA A 124 16.45 3.03 -12.84
C ALA A 124 17.30 3.62 -13.98
N SER A 125 17.86 2.76 -14.84
CA SER A 125 18.70 3.16 -15.98
C SER A 125 17.91 3.66 -17.19
N ILE A 126 16.57 3.48 -17.19
CA ILE A 126 15.73 3.83 -18.35
C ILE A 126 15.31 5.30 -18.26
N ARG A 127 15.93 6.15 -19.07
CA ARG A 127 15.70 7.60 -19.07
C ARG A 127 15.31 8.17 -20.43
N SER A 128 15.24 7.32 -21.46
CA SER A 128 14.87 7.70 -22.81
C SER A 128 14.22 6.52 -23.52
N ASP A 129 13.56 6.78 -24.66
CA ASP A 129 12.99 5.74 -25.52
C ASP A 129 14.07 4.79 -26.05
N HIS A 130 15.27 5.28 -26.29
CA HIS A 130 16.41 4.43 -26.71
C HIS A 130 16.83 3.44 -25.63
N ASN A 131 16.93 3.90 -24.36
CA ASN A 131 17.19 3.00 -23.23
C ASN A 131 16.08 1.96 -23.08
N LEU A 132 14.82 2.37 -23.27
CA LEU A 132 13.66 1.50 -23.22
C LEU A 132 13.74 0.40 -24.30
N VAL A 133 13.95 0.81 -25.55
CA VAL A 133 14.07 -0.09 -26.70
C VAL A 133 15.18 -1.12 -26.49
N PHE A 134 16.36 -0.65 -26.10
CA PHE A 134 17.51 -1.50 -25.86
C PHE A 134 17.26 -2.50 -24.71
N ALA A 135 16.71 -2.03 -23.59
CA ALA A 135 16.44 -2.87 -22.44
C ALA A 135 15.45 -4.00 -22.74
N ILE A 136 14.41 -3.70 -23.51
CA ILE A 136 13.41 -4.70 -23.91
C ILE A 136 14.00 -5.71 -24.88
N GLN A 137 14.71 -5.24 -25.89
CA GLN A 137 15.34 -6.10 -26.89
C GLN A 137 16.34 -7.05 -26.25
N GLU A 138 17.30 -6.54 -25.45
CA GLU A 138 18.30 -7.34 -24.72
C GLU A 138 17.63 -8.41 -23.86
N SER A 139 16.55 -8.04 -23.15
CA SER A 139 15.83 -8.96 -22.27
C SER A 139 15.15 -10.08 -23.04
N ILE A 140 14.54 -9.78 -24.20
CA ILE A 140 13.90 -10.78 -25.08
C ILE A 140 14.97 -11.69 -25.68
N GLU A 141 16.07 -11.15 -26.16
CA GLU A 141 17.18 -11.94 -26.73
C GLU A 141 17.78 -12.91 -25.72
N LYS A 142 18.03 -12.42 -24.49
CA LYS A 142 18.48 -13.27 -23.39
C LYS A 142 17.47 -14.39 -23.11
N ALA A 143 16.18 -14.08 -23.06
CA ALA A 143 15.15 -15.08 -22.83
C ALA A 143 15.05 -16.12 -23.96
N LEU A 144 15.25 -15.71 -25.21
CA LEU A 144 15.32 -16.65 -26.35
C LEU A 144 16.49 -17.61 -26.18
N VAL A 145 17.69 -17.11 -25.85
CA VAL A 145 18.89 -17.94 -25.60
C VAL A 145 18.64 -18.89 -24.43
N ASP A 146 18.13 -18.39 -23.29
CA ASP A 146 17.85 -19.20 -22.10
C ASP A 146 16.81 -20.30 -22.39
N ALA A 147 15.87 -20.03 -23.29
CA ALA A 147 14.84 -20.98 -23.72
C ALA A 147 15.33 -21.93 -24.86
N GLY A 148 16.55 -21.78 -25.32
CA GLY A 148 17.09 -22.54 -26.47
C GLY A 148 16.35 -22.29 -27.78
N ILE A 149 15.84 -21.06 -27.98
CA ILE A 149 15.14 -20.64 -29.20
C ILE A 149 16.11 -19.81 -30.03
N GLU A 150 16.29 -20.19 -31.30
CA GLU A 150 17.07 -19.41 -32.25
C GLU A 150 16.38 -18.06 -32.51
N ASN A 151 17.12 -16.95 -32.43
CA ASN A 151 16.57 -15.65 -32.78
C ASN A 151 16.41 -15.52 -34.30
N LYS A 152 15.19 -15.78 -34.79
CA LYS A 152 14.83 -15.66 -36.21
C LYS A 152 14.22 -14.29 -36.55
N GLY A 153 14.12 -13.38 -35.59
CA GLY A 153 13.46 -12.07 -35.73
C GLY A 153 14.34 -10.97 -36.36
N GLY A 154 15.48 -11.33 -36.96
CA GLY A 154 16.40 -10.38 -37.58
C GLY A 154 17.52 -9.89 -36.65
N ASN A 155 18.34 -8.96 -37.13
CA ASN A 155 19.49 -8.45 -36.39
C ASN A 155 19.07 -7.62 -35.17
N ALA A 156 19.70 -7.91 -34.05
CA ALA A 156 19.58 -7.11 -32.87
C ALA A 156 20.13 -5.68 -33.09
N LEU A 157 19.64 -4.73 -32.32
CA LEU A 157 20.15 -3.36 -32.35
C LEU A 157 21.68 -3.30 -32.17
N LYS A 158 22.20 -4.13 -31.25
CA LYS A 158 23.64 -4.31 -31.04
C LYS A 158 24.36 -4.72 -32.34
N ASP A 159 23.82 -5.73 -33.04
CA ASP A 159 24.42 -6.25 -34.28
C ASP A 159 24.28 -5.26 -35.42
N ALA A 160 23.16 -4.56 -35.52
CA ALA A 160 22.95 -3.48 -36.46
C ALA A 160 23.94 -2.32 -36.21
N THR A 161 24.14 -1.96 -34.93
CA THR A 161 25.12 -0.94 -34.55
C THR A 161 26.55 -1.38 -34.91
N ILE A 162 26.91 -2.62 -34.60
CA ILE A 162 28.23 -3.19 -34.98
C ILE A 162 28.39 -3.20 -36.50
N ALA A 163 27.39 -3.63 -37.25
CA ALA A 163 27.41 -3.64 -38.70
C ALA A 163 27.61 -2.22 -39.27
N TRP A 164 26.85 -1.24 -38.75
CA TRP A 164 26.99 0.15 -39.18
C TRP A 164 28.36 0.72 -38.87
N LEU A 165 28.88 0.50 -37.65
CA LEU A 165 30.21 0.92 -37.23
C LEU A 165 31.36 0.17 -37.97
N SER A 166 31.09 -1.00 -38.52
CA SER A 166 32.09 -1.79 -39.27
C SER A 166 32.21 -1.37 -40.74
N ASP A 167 31.24 -0.61 -41.26
CA ASP A 167 31.36 0.02 -42.57
C ASP A 167 32.47 1.07 -42.55
N LYS A 168 33.31 1.12 -43.58
CA LYS A 168 34.51 1.92 -43.61
C LYS A 168 34.24 3.43 -43.46
N ASP A 169 33.21 3.93 -44.13
CA ASP A 169 32.93 5.35 -44.17
C ASP A 169 32.24 5.79 -42.85
N ASN A 170 31.30 5.00 -42.38
CA ASN A 170 30.63 5.21 -41.08
C ASN A 170 31.62 5.11 -39.93
N LYS A 171 32.53 4.14 -39.95
CA LYS A 171 33.58 3.97 -38.96
C LYS A 171 34.50 5.20 -38.89
N ASN A 172 34.98 5.68 -40.02
CA ASN A 172 35.81 6.88 -40.06
C ASN A 172 35.08 8.11 -39.53
N TYR A 173 33.83 8.26 -39.92
CA TYR A 173 32.98 9.36 -39.43
C TYR A 173 32.79 9.28 -37.91
N PHE A 174 32.37 8.13 -37.40
CA PHE A 174 32.16 7.92 -35.96
C PHE A 174 33.46 8.07 -35.16
N ASN A 175 34.57 7.53 -35.68
CA ASN A 175 35.89 7.65 -35.06
C ASN A 175 36.31 9.11 -34.91
N GLY A 176 36.07 9.95 -35.90
CA GLY A 176 36.34 11.38 -35.81
C GLY A 176 35.51 12.10 -34.75
N LEU A 177 34.30 11.63 -34.49
CA LEU A 177 33.43 12.18 -33.44
C LEU A 177 33.91 11.75 -32.05
N ILE A 178 34.16 10.47 -31.81
CA ILE A 178 34.49 9.92 -30.49
C ILE A 178 35.93 10.19 -30.05
N THR A 179 36.86 10.38 -30.98
CA THR A 179 38.21 10.83 -30.63
C THR A 179 38.34 12.37 -30.55
N GLY A 180 37.34 13.10 -31.03
CA GLY A 180 37.26 14.57 -31.00
C GLY A 180 36.21 15.08 -29.98
N THR A 181 35.07 15.49 -30.51
CA THR A 181 34.03 16.20 -29.72
C THR A 181 33.48 15.38 -28.55
N TYR A 182 33.44 14.08 -28.64
CA TYR A 182 32.87 13.17 -27.65
C TYR A 182 33.90 12.28 -26.94
N SER A 183 35.20 12.66 -26.97
CA SER A 183 36.27 11.87 -26.35
C SER A 183 36.04 11.53 -24.88
N ASP A 184 35.43 12.45 -24.14
CA ASP A 184 35.13 12.25 -22.72
C ASP A 184 34.09 11.15 -22.46
N LEU A 185 33.13 10.95 -23.39
CA LEU A 185 32.11 9.90 -23.27
C LEU A 185 32.68 8.49 -23.49
N PHE A 186 33.73 8.36 -24.32
CA PHE A 186 34.32 7.08 -24.68
C PHE A 186 35.68 6.82 -24.01
N GLY A 187 36.13 7.77 -23.13
CA GLY A 187 37.36 7.61 -22.36
C GLY A 187 38.62 7.47 -23.20
N GLY A 188 38.64 8.03 -24.44
CA GLY A 188 39.73 7.97 -25.39
C GLY A 188 39.74 6.71 -26.28
N ASP A 189 38.70 5.92 -26.26
CA ASP A 189 38.52 4.76 -27.18
C ASP A 189 38.42 5.26 -28.63
N ASP A 190 38.92 4.45 -29.53
CA ASP A 190 38.65 4.57 -30.97
C ASP A 190 37.46 3.68 -31.39
N ALA A 191 37.02 3.82 -32.64
CA ALA A 191 35.89 3.07 -33.16
C ALA A 191 36.10 1.56 -33.14
N ASP A 192 37.34 1.08 -33.33
CA ASP A 192 37.64 -0.34 -33.25
C ASP A 192 37.51 -0.87 -31.83
N THR A 193 38.02 -0.15 -30.88
CA THR A 193 37.85 -0.46 -29.44
C THR A 193 36.37 -0.48 -29.03
N VAL A 194 35.58 0.49 -29.51
CA VAL A 194 34.12 0.52 -29.23
C VAL A 194 33.43 -0.71 -29.83
N ILE A 195 33.75 -1.09 -31.09
CA ILE A 195 33.21 -2.30 -31.72
C ILE A 195 33.57 -3.55 -30.92
N GLU A 196 34.80 -3.65 -30.45
CA GLU A 196 35.25 -4.81 -29.66
C GLU A 196 34.52 -4.86 -28.30
N LYS A 197 34.36 -3.71 -27.65
CA LYS A 197 33.55 -3.60 -26.41
C LYS A 197 32.10 -3.98 -26.66
N LEU A 198 31.49 -3.56 -27.77
CA LEU A 198 30.13 -3.98 -28.14
C LEU A 198 30.03 -5.49 -28.32
N ARG A 199 31.04 -6.16 -28.81
CA ARG A 199 31.06 -7.62 -29.00
C ARG A 199 31.22 -8.38 -27.69
N THR A 200 32.04 -7.86 -26.78
CA THR A 200 32.48 -8.57 -25.57
C THR A 200 31.70 -8.23 -24.33
N PHE A 201 31.14 -7.02 -24.23
CA PHE A 201 30.42 -6.54 -23.04
C PHE A 201 28.96 -7.02 -23.04
N SER A 202 28.41 -7.13 -21.81
CA SER A 202 27.03 -7.47 -21.55
C SER A 202 26.51 -6.67 -20.35
N GLY A 203 25.21 -6.66 -20.13
CA GLY A 203 24.58 -5.99 -18.99
C GLY A 203 24.87 -4.48 -18.94
N GLU A 204 25.12 -3.95 -17.74
CA GLU A 204 25.33 -2.50 -17.53
C GLU A 204 26.50 -1.92 -18.34
N ALA A 205 27.55 -2.68 -18.54
CA ALA A 205 28.71 -2.21 -19.32
C ALA A 205 28.35 -2.01 -20.79
N LEU A 206 27.58 -2.93 -21.37
CA LEU A 206 27.06 -2.80 -22.73
C LEU A 206 26.04 -1.65 -22.82
N ALA A 207 25.10 -1.57 -21.88
CA ALA A 207 24.10 -0.50 -21.84
C ALA A 207 24.76 0.89 -21.85
N ARG A 208 25.80 1.08 -21.04
CA ARG A 208 26.52 2.37 -20.96
C ARG A 208 27.18 2.76 -22.29
N ILE A 209 27.78 1.79 -22.99
CA ILE A 209 28.39 2.06 -24.31
C ILE A 209 27.30 2.37 -25.35
N MET A 210 26.22 1.62 -25.36
CA MET A 210 25.08 1.88 -26.25
C MET A 210 24.48 3.27 -26.00
N ASP A 211 24.29 3.67 -24.74
CA ASP A 211 23.83 5.01 -24.38
C ASP A 211 24.72 6.12 -24.92
N ASN A 212 26.04 5.95 -24.80
CA ASN A 212 26.99 6.93 -25.35
C ASN A 212 26.90 7.00 -26.88
N ILE A 213 26.74 5.85 -27.55
CA ILE A 213 26.54 5.81 -29.00
C ILE A 213 25.24 6.51 -29.39
N PHE A 214 24.14 6.22 -28.69
CA PHE A 214 22.84 6.85 -28.97
C PHE A 214 22.88 8.35 -28.73
N LYS A 215 23.54 8.80 -27.67
CA LYS A 215 23.72 10.24 -27.41
C LYS A 215 24.43 10.92 -28.59
N VAL A 216 25.49 10.33 -29.11
CA VAL A 216 26.19 10.86 -30.30
C VAL A 216 25.28 10.80 -31.52
N ALA A 217 24.56 9.68 -31.72
CA ALA A 217 23.63 9.53 -32.84
C ALA A 217 22.52 10.57 -32.84
N ASP A 218 21.93 10.85 -31.68
CA ASP A 218 20.87 11.85 -31.52
C ASP A 218 21.38 13.25 -31.79
N GLU A 219 22.50 13.65 -31.16
CA GLU A 219 23.09 14.97 -31.34
C GLU A 219 23.55 15.22 -32.79
N ARG A 220 23.93 14.18 -33.48
CA ARG A 220 24.39 14.23 -34.88
C ARG A 220 23.32 13.79 -35.87
N GLN A 221 22.12 13.48 -35.43
CA GLN A 221 20.98 13.02 -36.27
C GLN A 221 21.31 11.84 -37.16
N VAL A 222 22.10 10.87 -36.65
CA VAL A 222 22.48 9.65 -37.35
C VAL A 222 21.34 8.62 -37.23
N LYS A 223 20.35 8.76 -38.11
CA LYS A 223 19.12 7.93 -38.10
C LYS A 223 19.37 6.41 -38.14
N ALA A 224 20.46 5.97 -38.74
CA ALA A 224 20.79 4.55 -38.84
C ALA A 224 21.16 3.90 -37.49
N LEU A 225 21.46 4.69 -36.47
CA LEU A 225 21.74 4.24 -35.10
C LEU A 225 20.58 4.49 -34.14
N SER A 226 19.46 5.06 -34.59
CA SER A 226 18.28 5.29 -33.77
C SER A 226 17.23 4.23 -34.09
N LEU A 227 17.01 3.28 -33.19
CA LEU A 227 15.84 2.43 -33.26
C LEU A 227 14.64 3.16 -32.62
N SER A 228 13.58 3.32 -33.40
CA SER A 228 12.33 3.85 -32.84
C SER A 228 11.57 2.76 -32.07
N VAL A 229 10.68 3.19 -31.18
CA VAL A 229 9.75 2.28 -30.49
C VAL A 229 8.93 1.46 -31.49
N THR A 230 8.55 2.07 -32.63
CA THR A 230 7.84 1.39 -33.72
C THR A 230 8.68 0.27 -34.35
N ASP A 231 9.98 0.47 -34.53
CA ASP A 231 10.89 -0.55 -35.08
C ASP A 231 11.03 -1.73 -34.12
N LEU A 232 11.14 -1.46 -32.81
CA LEU A 232 11.11 -2.49 -31.77
C LEU A 232 9.79 -3.27 -31.83
N GLY A 233 8.66 -2.58 -31.94
CA GLY A 233 7.35 -3.22 -32.08
C GLY A 233 7.29 -4.16 -33.28
N ASN A 234 7.83 -3.75 -34.42
CA ASN A 234 7.91 -4.59 -35.63
C ASN A 234 8.83 -5.80 -35.42
N TRP A 235 9.97 -5.61 -34.78
CA TRP A 235 10.89 -6.70 -34.44
C TRP A 235 10.23 -7.71 -33.47
N ILE A 236 9.53 -7.26 -32.44
CA ILE A 236 8.79 -8.15 -31.52
C ILE A 236 7.76 -8.99 -32.28
N ARG A 237 7.01 -8.38 -33.21
CA ARG A 237 6.05 -9.12 -34.06
C ARG A 237 6.72 -10.18 -34.90
N GLU A 238 7.88 -9.84 -35.47
CA GLU A 238 8.65 -10.80 -36.27
C GLU A 238 9.20 -11.94 -35.41
N VAL A 239 9.72 -11.65 -34.19
CA VAL A 239 10.16 -12.70 -33.26
C VAL A 239 9.03 -13.67 -32.93
N ILE A 240 7.83 -13.17 -32.68
CA ILE A 240 6.64 -14.00 -32.40
C ILE A 240 6.32 -14.90 -33.60
N ARG A 241 6.26 -14.33 -34.81
CA ARG A 241 5.86 -15.04 -36.02
C ARG A 241 6.93 -16.05 -36.46
N ALA A 242 8.18 -15.60 -36.56
CA ALA A 242 9.28 -16.43 -37.04
C ALA A 242 9.58 -17.65 -36.14
N ASN A 243 9.32 -17.51 -34.83
CA ASN A 243 9.50 -18.59 -33.86
C ASN A 243 8.19 -19.32 -33.51
N SER A 244 7.08 -18.97 -34.18
CA SER A 244 5.76 -19.55 -33.93
C SER A 244 5.37 -19.52 -32.42
N LEU A 245 5.71 -18.43 -31.74
CA LEU A 245 5.41 -18.29 -30.32
C LEU A 245 3.90 -18.08 -30.12
N LYS A 246 3.34 -18.73 -29.12
CA LYS A 246 1.98 -18.49 -28.64
C LYS A 246 1.84 -17.09 -28.07
N ALA A 247 2.85 -16.66 -27.30
CA ALA A 247 2.93 -15.33 -26.71
C ALA A 247 4.35 -15.03 -26.20
N ILE A 248 4.64 -13.73 -26.04
CA ILE A 248 5.73 -13.24 -25.20
C ILE A 248 5.09 -12.59 -23.97
N VAL A 249 5.47 -13.03 -22.78
CA VAL A 249 5.04 -12.43 -21.50
C VAL A 249 6.25 -11.78 -20.87
N PHE A 250 6.30 -10.46 -20.94
CA PHE A 250 7.41 -9.63 -20.44
C PHE A 250 7.11 -9.14 -19.03
N MET A 251 7.69 -9.77 -18.03
CA MET A 251 7.57 -9.41 -16.63
C MET A 251 8.66 -8.41 -16.27
N TRP A 252 8.26 -7.22 -15.82
CA TRP A 252 9.19 -6.15 -15.44
C TRP A 252 9.00 -5.78 -13.98
N ASP A 253 9.91 -6.28 -13.14
CA ASP A 253 9.90 -6.02 -11.71
C ASP A 253 10.60 -4.69 -11.37
N GLU A 254 10.19 -4.06 -10.28
CA GLU A 254 10.67 -2.74 -9.84
C GLU A 254 10.51 -1.63 -10.92
N PHE A 255 9.37 -1.66 -11.61
CA PHE A 255 9.09 -0.71 -12.70
C PHE A 255 8.77 0.71 -12.20
N THR A 256 8.57 0.91 -10.92
CA THR A 256 8.20 2.22 -10.32
C THR A 256 9.20 3.32 -10.68
N GLU A 257 10.50 3.00 -10.73
CA GLU A 257 11.54 3.97 -11.05
C GLU A 257 11.47 4.48 -12.49
N TYR A 258 10.98 3.66 -13.42
CA TYR A 258 10.70 4.13 -14.78
C TYR A 258 9.72 5.31 -14.78
N PHE A 259 8.67 5.21 -13.99
CA PHE A 259 7.68 6.28 -13.88
C PHE A 259 8.26 7.55 -13.27
N TYR A 260 9.11 7.44 -12.25
CA TYR A 260 9.80 8.61 -11.69
C TYR A 260 10.68 9.31 -12.70
N ASN A 261 11.42 8.54 -13.49
CA ASN A 261 12.36 9.06 -14.48
C ASN A 261 11.67 9.62 -15.72
N ASN A 262 10.52 9.07 -16.12
CA ASN A 262 9.85 9.33 -17.39
C ASN A 262 8.42 9.86 -17.25
N ALA A 263 8.02 10.37 -16.10
CA ALA A 263 6.64 10.82 -15.81
C ALA A 263 6.06 11.81 -16.84
N ARG A 264 6.92 12.55 -17.55
CA ARG A 264 6.52 13.54 -18.56
C ARG A 264 6.49 13.00 -20.00
N ASN A 265 6.94 11.77 -20.22
CA ASN A 265 6.97 11.15 -21.54
C ASN A 265 6.74 9.64 -21.43
N LEU A 266 5.47 9.24 -21.44
CA LEU A 266 5.06 7.82 -21.42
C LEU A 266 4.67 7.30 -22.81
N THR A 267 4.76 8.12 -23.83
CA THR A 267 4.25 7.82 -25.18
C THR A 267 4.91 6.57 -25.79
N GLY A 268 6.25 6.48 -25.71
CA GLY A 268 6.96 5.32 -26.25
C GLY A 268 6.59 4.01 -25.55
N PHE A 269 6.45 4.04 -24.23
CA PHE A 269 6.04 2.85 -23.49
C PHE A 269 4.55 2.48 -23.75
N GLN A 270 3.68 3.48 -23.92
CA GLN A 270 2.28 3.27 -24.30
C GLN A 270 2.17 2.58 -25.67
N GLU A 271 2.94 3.01 -26.66
CA GLU A 271 2.97 2.39 -28.00
C GLU A 271 3.37 0.90 -27.94
N LEU A 272 4.31 0.54 -27.05
CA LEU A 272 4.69 -0.86 -26.84
C LEU A 272 3.58 -1.68 -26.19
N CYS A 273 2.84 -1.10 -25.24
CA CYS A 273 1.69 -1.76 -24.64
C CYS A 273 0.57 -2.02 -25.69
N GLU A 274 0.42 -1.15 -26.69
CA GLU A 274 -0.56 -1.30 -27.75
C GLU A 274 -0.31 -2.51 -28.68
N ILE A 275 0.90 -3.07 -28.70
CA ILE A 275 1.19 -4.31 -29.43
C ILE A 275 0.25 -5.44 -29.00
N SER A 276 -0.14 -5.48 -27.72
CA SER A 276 -1.06 -6.49 -27.18
C SER A 276 -2.41 -6.55 -27.90
N GLU A 277 -2.87 -5.46 -28.52
CA GLU A 277 -4.14 -5.40 -29.26
C GLU A 277 -4.10 -6.27 -30.53
N THR A 278 -2.96 -6.28 -31.20
CA THR A 278 -2.79 -6.97 -32.48
C THR A 278 -2.05 -8.30 -32.35
N ASP A 279 -0.99 -8.33 -31.55
CA ASP A 279 -0.10 -9.46 -31.42
C ASP A 279 0.01 -9.92 -29.95
N PRO A 280 0.31 -11.20 -29.67
CA PRO A 280 0.35 -11.75 -28.33
C PRO A 280 1.65 -11.37 -27.58
N PHE A 281 1.85 -10.09 -27.35
CA PHE A 281 2.92 -9.53 -26.54
C PHE A 281 2.31 -8.80 -25.35
N TYR A 282 2.67 -9.19 -24.13
CA TYR A 282 2.06 -8.67 -22.91
C TYR A 282 3.09 -8.27 -21.89
N PHE A 283 3.00 -7.05 -21.38
CA PHE A 283 3.71 -6.65 -20.17
C PHE A 283 2.99 -7.14 -18.93
N VAL A 284 3.77 -7.56 -17.93
CA VAL A 284 3.36 -7.73 -16.55
C VAL A 284 4.23 -6.77 -15.74
N LEU A 285 3.73 -5.57 -15.48
CA LEU A 285 4.45 -4.56 -14.72
C LEU A 285 4.31 -4.83 -13.23
N VAL A 286 5.38 -4.63 -12.47
CA VAL A 286 5.38 -4.71 -11.02
C VAL A 286 5.81 -3.38 -10.44
N THR A 287 4.91 -2.74 -9.71
CA THR A 287 5.15 -1.43 -9.10
C THR A 287 4.80 -1.43 -7.62
N HIS A 288 5.31 -0.43 -6.92
CA HIS A 288 4.69 -0.03 -5.66
C HIS A 288 3.30 0.56 -5.93
N VAL A 289 2.50 0.74 -4.88
CA VAL A 289 1.19 1.38 -5.03
C VAL A 289 1.39 2.74 -5.70
N THR A 290 0.81 2.90 -6.89
CA THR A 290 1.00 4.11 -7.72
C THR A 290 0.14 5.29 -7.28
N GLN A 291 -0.66 5.11 -6.23
CA GLN A 291 -1.49 6.16 -5.65
C GLN A 291 -0.60 7.30 -5.14
N GLY A 292 -0.59 8.42 -5.87
CA GLY A 292 0.23 9.61 -5.59
C GLY A 292 1.44 9.83 -6.51
N LEU A 293 1.82 8.85 -7.35
CA LEU A 293 2.87 9.02 -8.37
C LEU A 293 2.40 9.87 -9.55
N PHE A 294 1.13 9.73 -9.91
CA PHE A 294 0.50 10.47 -10.98
C PHE A 294 -0.69 11.25 -10.44
N HIS A 295 -0.89 12.45 -10.95
CA HIS A 295 -2.17 13.12 -10.75
C HIS A 295 -3.24 12.33 -11.52
N GLU A 296 -4.40 12.07 -10.90
CA GLU A 296 -5.55 11.38 -11.52
C GLU A 296 -6.01 11.99 -12.87
N ARG A 297 -5.42 13.10 -13.27
CA ARG A 297 -5.72 13.90 -14.48
C ARG A 297 -4.61 13.92 -15.50
N ASP A 298 -3.53 13.22 -15.25
CA ASP A 298 -2.47 13.10 -16.25
C ASP A 298 -3.01 12.28 -17.43
N GLN A 299 -3.22 12.97 -18.56
CA GLN A 299 -3.81 12.37 -19.75
C GLN A 299 -2.99 11.20 -20.29
N ASP A 300 -1.67 11.27 -20.17
CA ASP A 300 -0.79 10.21 -20.65
C ASP A 300 -0.84 8.99 -19.74
N PHE A 301 -0.97 9.23 -18.42
CA PHE A 301 -1.20 8.14 -17.47
C PHE A 301 -2.57 7.48 -17.66
N ILE A 302 -3.64 8.26 -17.88
CA ILE A 302 -4.99 7.73 -18.15
C ILE A 302 -4.99 6.85 -19.41
N LYS A 303 -4.32 7.29 -20.48
CA LYS A 303 -4.19 6.51 -21.71
C LYS A 303 -3.40 5.23 -21.47
N LEU A 304 -2.27 5.33 -20.78
CA LEU A 304 -1.45 4.17 -20.43
C LEU A 304 -2.25 3.17 -19.59
N ASN A 305 -2.93 3.64 -18.56
CA ASN A 305 -3.76 2.81 -17.68
C ASN A 305 -4.86 2.04 -18.45
N GLY A 306 -5.39 2.65 -19.50
CA GLY A 306 -6.36 2.01 -20.40
C GLY A 306 -5.81 0.82 -21.20
N ARG A 307 -4.46 0.61 -21.23
CA ARG A 307 -3.79 -0.53 -21.86
C ARG A 307 -3.61 -1.73 -20.94
N PHE A 308 -4.07 -1.60 -19.70
CA PHE A 308 -3.94 -2.64 -18.68
C PHE A 308 -5.30 -3.16 -18.22
N VAL A 309 -5.32 -4.42 -17.77
CA VAL A 309 -6.52 -5.01 -17.18
C VAL A 309 -6.87 -4.26 -15.90
N SER A 310 -8.10 -3.74 -15.85
CA SER A 310 -8.61 -3.00 -14.71
C SER A 310 -9.67 -3.83 -13.94
N PRO A 311 -9.67 -3.78 -12.59
CA PRO A 311 -8.67 -3.12 -11.76
C PRO A 311 -7.33 -3.85 -11.77
N HIS A 312 -6.23 -3.13 -11.49
CA HIS A 312 -4.91 -3.73 -11.39
C HIS A 312 -4.88 -4.90 -10.41
N SER A 313 -3.93 -5.80 -10.61
CA SER A 313 -3.74 -6.94 -9.70
C SER A 313 -3.00 -6.46 -8.45
N LEU A 314 -3.75 -6.08 -7.42
CA LEU A 314 -3.19 -5.66 -6.15
C LEU A 314 -2.69 -6.89 -5.38
N ILE A 315 -1.38 -7.07 -5.28
CA ILE A 315 -0.78 -8.08 -4.39
C ILE A 315 -0.71 -7.48 -2.99
N SER A 316 -1.66 -7.86 -2.18
CA SER A 316 -1.73 -7.51 -0.77
C SER A 316 -1.72 -8.80 0.05
N LEU A 317 -1.29 -8.69 1.30
CA LEU A 317 -1.49 -9.75 2.29
C LEU A 317 -2.79 -9.44 3.03
N PRO A 318 -3.94 -10.02 2.61
CA PRO A 318 -5.18 -9.90 3.36
C PRO A 318 -4.99 -10.39 4.79
N GLU A 319 -5.84 -9.95 5.71
CA GLU A 319 -5.68 -10.28 7.14
C GLU A 319 -5.64 -11.76 7.42
N ASN A 320 -6.51 -12.51 6.77
CA ASN A 320 -6.59 -13.96 6.90
C ASN A 320 -5.29 -14.66 6.45
N ILE A 321 -4.61 -14.17 5.43
CA ILE A 321 -3.41 -14.82 4.89
C ILE A 321 -2.21 -14.69 5.83
N ALA A 322 -2.08 -13.57 6.56
CA ALA A 322 -1.03 -13.43 7.54
C ALA A 322 -1.06 -14.57 8.58
N PHE A 323 -2.24 -14.94 9.04
CA PHE A 323 -2.41 -16.06 9.98
C PHE A 323 -2.10 -17.42 9.35
N GLN A 324 -2.57 -17.66 8.12
CA GLN A 324 -2.24 -18.88 7.38
C GLN A 324 -0.73 -19.04 7.17
N LEU A 325 -0.06 -17.96 6.84
CA LEU A 325 1.39 -17.95 6.64
C LEU A 325 2.15 -18.17 7.94
N MET A 326 1.70 -17.60 9.07
CA MET A 326 2.29 -17.85 10.38
C MET A 326 2.18 -19.34 10.74
N GLY A 327 0.99 -19.93 10.59
CA GLY A 327 0.77 -21.36 10.87
C GLY A 327 1.56 -22.27 9.93
N ALA A 328 1.62 -21.94 8.64
CA ALA A 328 2.35 -22.74 7.65
C ALA A 328 3.88 -22.63 7.77
N ALA A 329 4.42 -21.64 8.47
CA ALA A 329 5.85 -21.54 8.76
C ALA A 329 6.33 -22.58 9.78
N MET A 330 5.43 -23.17 10.56
CA MET A 330 5.73 -24.17 11.59
C MET A 330 5.74 -25.58 10.97
N GLU A 331 6.93 -26.10 10.66
CA GLU A 331 7.10 -27.48 10.18
C GLU A 331 7.03 -28.45 11.34
N LYS A 332 5.92 -29.20 11.44
CA LYS A 332 5.70 -30.19 12.49
C LYS A 332 6.72 -31.34 12.41
N ASN A 333 7.09 -31.88 13.56
CA ASN A 333 7.88 -33.10 13.64
C ASN A 333 7.14 -34.24 12.89
N LYS A 334 7.93 -35.14 12.29
CA LYS A 334 7.36 -36.29 11.50
C LYS A 334 7.18 -37.57 12.35
N ASP A 335 7.67 -37.57 13.57
CA ASP A 335 7.48 -38.70 14.50
C ASP A 335 6.04 -38.75 15.00
N GLU A 336 5.39 -39.90 14.86
CA GLU A 336 3.96 -40.07 15.20
C GLU A 336 3.70 -39.87 16.70
N VAL A 337 4.66 -40.23 17.57
CA VAL A 337 4.51 -40.07 19.02
C VAL A 337 4.60 -38.58 19.37
N VAL A 338 5.57 -37.87 18.82
CA VAL A 338 5.74 -36.44 19.02
C VAL A 338 4.53 -35.65 18.47
N LEU A 339 3.99 -36.09 17.34
CA LEU A 339 2.77 -35.47 16.79
C LEU A 339 1.56 -35.69 17.71
N ALA A 340 1.41 -36.88 18.29
CA ALA A 340 0.31 -37.17 19.22
C ALA A 340 0.45 -36.30 20.50
N ASP A 341 1.65 -36.18 21.04
CA ASP A 341 1.93 -35.31 22.21
C ASP A 341 1.66 -33.84 21.88
N TRP A 342 2.04 -33.38 20.68
CA TRP A 342 1.70 -32.04 20.22
C TRP A 342 0.19 -31.78 20.10
N GLU A 343 -0.59 -32.77 19.64
CA GLU A 343 -2.05 -32.65 19.53
C GLU A 343 -2.70 -32.45 20.92
N VAL A 344 -2.18 -33.13 21.94
CA VAL A 344 -2.62 -32.91 23.33
C VAL A 344 -2.27 -31.51 23.82
N ALA A 345 -1.02 -31.12 23.66
CA ALA A 345 -0.55 -29.78 24.06
C ALA A 345 -1.32 -28.67 23.32
N LEU A 346 -1.59 -28.86 22.03
CA LEU A 346 -2.37 -27.92 21.22
C LEU A 346 -3.84 -27.81 21.71
N GLY A 347 -4.41 -28.92 22.18
CA GLY A 347 -5.73 -28.93 22.84
C GLY A 347 -5.76 -28.01 24.07
N ASP A 348 -4.78 -28.16 24.98
CA ASP A 348 -4.66 -27.35 26.19
C ASP A 348 -4.46 -25.85 25.85
N LEU A 349 -3.58 -25.54 24.89
CA LEU A 349 -3.37 -24.15 24.45
C LEU A 349 -4.63 -23.56 23.81
N THR A 350 -5.40 -24.39 23.10
CA THR A 350 -6.68 -24.00 22.50
C THR A 350 -7.71 -23.65 23.59
N ASP A 351 -7.80 -24.44 24.64
CA ASP A 351 -8.72 -24.18 25.75
C ASP A 351 -8.33 -22.90 26.51
N ARG A 352 -7.03 -22.69 26.75
CA ARG A 352 -6.49 -21.50 27.43
C ARG A 352 -6.70 -20.18 26.67
N THR A 353 -6.94 -20.20 25.35
CA THR A 353 -7.04 -18.99 24.50
C THR A 353 -8.44 -18.78 23.90
N GLN A 354 -9.47 -19.29 24.54
CA GLN A 354 -10.82 -19.33 23.97
C GLN A 354 -11.40 -17.93 23.69
N ALA A 355 -11.27 -17.00 24.66
CA ALA A 355 -11.87 -15.67 24.56
C ALA A 355 -11.08 -14.80 23.55
N SER A 356 -9.76 -14.79 23.65
CA SER A 356 -8.89 -14.05 22.72
C SER A 356 -9.02 -14.53 21.27
N ARG A 357 -9.07 -15.85 21.03
CA ARG A 357 -9.32 -16.41 19.70
C ARG A 357 -10.66 -15.97 19.12
N LYS A 358 -11.73 -16.02 19.93
CA LYS A 358 -13.07 -15.60 19.49
C LYS A 358 -13.09 -14.12 19.08
N LEU A 359 -12.42 -13.25 19.83
CA LEU A 359 -12.36 -11.81 19.55
C LEU A 359 -11.53 -11.52 18.30
N VAL A 360 -10.32 -12.06 18.24
CA VAL A 360 -9.42 -11.86 17.09
C VAL A 360 -10.01 -12.42 15.79
N LYS A 361 -10.59 -13.63 15.85
CA LYS A 361 -11.31 -14.24 14.74
C LYS A 361 -12.39 -13.34 14.14
N SER A 362 -13.16 -12.66 15.00
CA SER A 362 -14.25 -11.78 14.56
C SER A 362 -13.73 -10.55 13.81
N VAL A 363 -12.58 -10.01 14.20
CA VAL A 363 -11.94 -8.85 13.60
C VAL A 363 -11.14 -9.23 12.35
N ALA A 364 -10.34 -10.27 12.43
CA ALA A 364 -9.49 -10.71 11.33
C ALA A 364 -10.23 -11.51 10.24
N ARG A 365 -11.51 -11.85 10.45
CA ARG A 365 -12.36 -12.61 9.52
C ARG A 365 -11.73 -13.93 9.06
N ILE A 366 -11.13 -14.67 9.98
CA ILE A 366 -10.48 -15.95 9.77
C ILE A 366 -11.26 -17.10 10.41
N THR A 367 -10.89 -18.33 10.05
CA THR A 367 -11.50 -19.54 10.61
C THR A 367 -10.91 -19.88 11.98
N ASP A 368 -11.61 -20.70 12.73
CA ASP A 368 -11.13 -21.19 14.03
C ASP A 368 -9.87 -22.06 13.87
N LYS A 369 -9.79 -22.82 12.78
CA LYS A 369 -8.62 -23.61 12.45
C LYS A 369 -7.38 -22.75 12.23
N GLU A 370 -7.48 -21.66 11.47
CA GLU A 370 -6.38 -20.72 11.24
C GLU A 370 -5.89 -20.10 12.54
N MET A 371 -6.80 -19.84 13.50
CA MET A 371 -6.44 -19.37 14.83
C MET A 371 -5.74 -20.42 15.70
N ILE A 372 -6.09 -21.69 15.53
CA ILE A 372 -5.42 -22.80 16.22
C ILE A 372 -4.06 -23.10 15.60
N ASP A 373 -3.95 -23.02 14.28
CA ASP A 373 -2.73 -23.32 13.54
C ASP A 373 -1.57 -22.35 13.86
N ILE A 374 -1.84 -21.16 14.42
CA ILE A 374 -0.79 -20.19 14.83
C ILE A 374 -0.26 -20.41 16.26
N LEU A 375 -0.93 -21.25 17.08
CA LEU A 375 -0.44 -21.52 18.44
C LEU A 375 0.94 -22.18 18.39
N PRO A 376 1.86 -21.76 19.28
CA PRO A 376 1.70 -21.02 20.53
C PRO A 376 1.79 -19.48 20.41
N ILE A 377 1.70 -18.90 19.23
CA ILE A 377 1.61 -17.42 19.14
C ILE A 377 0.24 -17.00 19.69
N HIS A 378 0.25 -16.17 20.73
CA HIS A 378 -0.99 -15.66 21.31
C HIS A 378 -1.84 -14.90 20.27
N PRO A 379 -3.17 -15.06 20.23
CA PRO A 379 -4.03 -14.42 19.22
C PRO A 379 -3.83 -12.90 19.08
N TYR A 380 -3.73 -12.18 20.19
CA TYR A 380 -3.45 -10.74 20.19
C TYR A 380 -2.05 -10.42 19.65
N ALA A 381 -1.03 -11.23 20.00
CA ALA A 381 0.30 -11.07 19.46
C ALA A 381 0.34 -11.29 17.93
N ALA A 382 -0.36 -12.30 17.43
CA ALA A 382 -0.47 -12.56 16.00
C ALA A 382 -1.17 -11.42 15.25
N LEU A 383 -2.26 -10.88 15.79
CA LEU A 383 -2.95 -9.72 15.22
C LEU A 383 -2.03 -8.48 15.22
N LEU A 384 -1.31 -8.25 16.31
CA LEU A 384 -0.37 -7.14 16.42
C LEU A 384 0.80 -7.30 15.45
N LEU A 385 1.39 -8.49 15.34
CA LEU A 385 2.48 -8.79 14.40
C LEU A 385 2.17 -8.39 12.96
N LYS A 386 0.95 -8.65 12.52
CA LYS A 386 0.49 -8.25 11.20
C LYS A 386 0.50 -6.73 11.04
N HIS A 387 -0.05 -6.01 12.02
CA HIS A 387 -0.21 -4.56 11.92
C HIS A 387 1.09 -3.80 12.19
N ILE A 388 1.94 -4.28 13.11
CA ILE A 388 3.21 -3.65 13.41
C ILE A 388 4.15 -3.67 12.22
N SER A 389 4.08 -4.71 11.39
CA SER A 389 4.90 -4.83 10.18
C SER A 389 4.63 -3.72 9.16
N SER A 390 3.40 -3.20 9.11
CA SER A 390 3.05 -2.08 8.23
C SER A 390 3.47 -0.72 8.77
N ALA A 391 3.88 -0.67 10.03
CA ALA A 391 4.30 0.55 10.72
C ALA A 391 5.79 0.87 10.59
N PHE A 392 6.55 0.02 9.89
CA PHE A 392 7.97 0.25 9.62
C PHE A 392 8.16 1.02 8.33
N ASP A 393 9.05 2.02 8.38
CA ASP A 393 9.44 2.81 7.19
C ASP A 393 10.35 2.01 6.24
N SER A 394 10.89 0.88 6.70
CA SER A 394 11.74 0.00 5.90
C SER A 394 11.34 -1.48 6.03
N ASN A 395 11.61 -2.24 4.97
CA ASN A 395 11.29 -3.68 4.90
C ASN A 395 12.14 -4.61 5.77
N GLN A 396 12.99 -4.08 6.59
CA GLN A 396 13.99 -4.88 7.30
C GLN A 396 13.44 -5.59 8.54
N ARG A 397 12.21 -5.28 8.97
CA ARG A 397 11.57 -5.84 10.16
C ARG A 397 10.13 -6.21 9.93
N SER A 398 9.91 -7.27 9.18
CA SER A 398 8.57 -7.80 8.92
C SER A 398 8.13 -8.84 9.96
N MET A 399 6.85 -9.19 9.95
CA MET A 399 6.31 -10.34 10.66
C MET A 399 7.12 -11.62 10.35
N PHE A 400 7.52 -11.79 9.10
CA PHE A 400 8.28 -12.97 8.66
C PHE A 400 9.70 -12.97 9.20
N ASP A 401 10.34 -11.78 9.30
CA ASP A 401 11.67 -11.67 9.90
C ASP A 401 11.63 -12.01 11.39
N PHE A 402 10.55 -11.64 12.10
CA PHE A 402 10.32 -12.05 13.46
C PHE A 402 10.20 -13.58 13.60
N ILE A 403 9.39 -14.21 12.71
CA ILE A 403 9.13 -15.66 12.78
C ILE A 403 10.39 -16.47 12.49
N LYS A 404 11.15 -16.10 11.47
CA LYS A 404 12.33 -16.85 11.02
C LYS A 404 13.67 -16.41 11.62
N ASN A 405 13.68 -15.43 12.53
CA ASN A 405 14.90 -14.92 13.12
C ASN A 405 15.58 -15.98 14.01
N ASP A 406 16.77 -16.39 13.63
CA ASP A 406 17.58 -17.43 14.28
C ASP A 406 18.79 -16.90 15.08
N ARG A 407 18.83 -15.58 15.37
CA ARG A 407 19.94 -14.95 16.10
C ARG A 407 19.92 -15.21 17.61
N GLY A 408 19.06 -16.10 18.07
CA GLY A 408 18.99 -16.52 19.47
C GLY A 408 18.86 -15.33 20.46
N ASP A 409 19.70 -15.31 21.47
CA ASP A 409 19.68 -14.27 22.53
C ASP A 409 20.10 -12.87 22.03
N GLU A 410 20.73 -12.76 20.87
CA GLU A 410 21.11 -11.46 20.31
C GLU A 410 19.89 -10.68 19.86
N ILE A 411 18.93 -11.36 19.22
CA ILE A 411 17.65 -10.78 18.78
C ILE A 411 16.55 -11.82 18.99
N LYS A 412 15.76 -11.66 20.04
CA LYS A 412 14.69 -12.59 20.40
C LYS A 412 13.52 -12.52 19.44
N GLY A 413 13.44 -13.48 18.52
CA GLY A 413 12.31 -13.71 17.63
C GLY A 413 11.52 -14.96 18.01
N PHE A 414 10.69 -15.44 17.09
CA PHE A 414 9.88 -16.64 17.37
C PHE A 414 10.73 -17.92 17.51
N GLN A 415 11.85 -18.05 16.79
CA GLN A 415 12.75 -19.18 16.99
C GLN A 415 13.35 -19.19 18.40
N TRP A 416 13.77 -18.02 18.91
CA TRP A 416 14.20 -17.93 20.30
C TRP A 416 13.10 -18.38 21.28
N PHE A 417 11.85 -18.01 21.02
CA PHE A 417 10.72 -18.43 21.86
C PHE A 417 10.56 -19.95 21.87
N ILE A 418 10.55 -20.61 20.72
CA ILE A 418 10.37 -22.07 20.66
C ILE A 418 11.54 -22.86 21.22
N ASP A 419 12.73 -22.25 21.31
CA ASP A 419 13.92 -22.84 21.94
C ASP A 419 13.89 -22.76 23.47
N ASN A 420 13.20 -21.74 24.02
CA ASN A 420 13.23 -21.43 25.45
C ASN A 420 11.92 -21.76 26.18
N PHE A 421 10.80 -21.88 25.47
CA PHE A 421 9.49 -22.13 26.07
C PHE A 421 8.88 -23.45 25.55
N GLY A 422 7.95 -24.02 26.34
CA GLY A 422 7.21 -25.22 26.05
C GLY A 422 5.77 -25.14 26.56
N PRO A 423 4.92 -26.12 26.19
CA PRO A 423 3.49 -26.10 26.54
C PRO A 423 3.20 -26.17 28.04
N GLU A 424 4.13 -26.75 28.83
CA GLU A 424 3.98 -26.93 30.26
C GLU A 424 4.64 -25.81 31.10
N ASP A 425 5.23 -24.80 30.46
CA ASP A 425 5.79 -23.66 31.17
C ASP A 425 4.67 -22.76 31.73
N ASP A 426 4.95 -21.98 32.78
CA ASP A 426 3.99 -21.04 33.36
C ASP A 426 3.49 -20.01 32.35
N ASN A 427 4.34 -19.66 31.37
CA ASN A 427 4.00 -18.77 30.27
C ASN A 427 4.17 -19.49 28.93
N PRO A 428 3.21 -20.34 28.53
CA PRO A 428 3.35 -21.18 27.34
C PRO A 428 3.08 -20.44 26.02
N LEU A 429 2.62 -19.20 26.07
CA LEU A 429 2.20 -18.44 24.88
C LEU A 429 3.15 -17.29 24.61
N LEU A 430 3.48 -17.06 23.34
CA LEU A 430 4.18 -15.86 22.89
C LEU A 430 3.20 -14.67 22.98
N SER A 431 3.28 -13.92 24.08
CA SER A 431 2.42 -12.78 24.39
C SER A 431 2.89 -11.47 23.74
N VAL A 432 2.04 -10.43 23.79
CA VAL A 432 2.30 -9.14 23.12
C VAL A 432 3.58 -8.48 23.61
N ASP A 433 3.87 -8.51 24.92
CA ASP A 433 5.08 -7.93 25.51
C ASP A 433 6.39 -8.53 24.98
N MET A 434 6.36 -9.80 24.54
CA MET A 434 7.54 -10.49 23.98
C MET A 434 7.93 -9.96 22.60
N LEU A 435 7.05 -9.25 21.89
CA LEU A 435 7.37 -8.60 20.62
C LEU A 435 8.28 -7.37 20.80
N TRP A 436 8.35 -6.83 22.02
CA TRP A 436 9.03 -5.59 22.34
C TRP A 436 10.49 -5.57 21.92
N GLU A 437 11.25 -6.61 22.30
CA GLU A 437 12.70 -6.64 22.07
C GLU A 437 13.03 -6.65 20.58
N PHE A 438 12.30 -7.44 19.80
CA PHE A 438 12.53 -7.51 18.36
C PHE A 438 12.16 -6.20 17.65
N PHE A 439 11.00 -5.66 17.94
CA PHE A 439 10.48 -4.50 17.21
C PHE A 439 10.97 -3.16 17.75
N TYR A 440 11.18 -3.04 19.05
CA TYR A 440 11.64 -1.79 19.65
C TYR A 440 13.12 -1.80 20.03
N ASP A 441 13.56 -2.66 20.94
CA ASP A 441 14.94 -2.59 21.45
C ASP A 441 15.99 -2.77 20.34
N LYS A 442 15.72 -3.65 19.38
CA LYS A 442 16.59 -3.94 18.24
C LYS A 442 16.10 -3.36 16.89
N GLY A 443 14.88 -2.86 16.86
CA GLY A 443 14.21 -2.40 15.65
C GLY A 443 13.85 -0.91 15.60
N LYS A 444 14.07 -0.15 16.69
CA LYS A 444 13.62 1.25 16.83
C LYS A 444 14.08 2.20 15.72
N GLU A 445 15.22 1.90 15.08
CA GLU A 445 15.75 2.74 13.99
C GLU A 445 14.87 2.71 12.74
N TYR A 446 14.07 1.66 12.59
CA TYR A 446 13.20 1.42 11.44
C TYR A 446 11.75 1.82 11.70
N LEU A 447 11.41 2.23 12.94
CA LEU A 447 10.06 2.68 13.30
C LEU A 447 9.81 4.11 12.82
N SER A 448 8.59 4.37 12.36
CA SER A 448 8.14 5.73 12.11
C SER A 448 8.26 6.59 13.38
N HIS A 449 8.44 7.90 13.19
CA HIS A 449 8.65 8.83 14.30
C HIS A 449 7.49 8.77 15.31
N ASP A 450 6.25 8.69 14.85
CA ASP A 450 5.06 8.71 15.70
C ASP A 450 4.98 7.48 16.60
N ILE A 451 5.20 6.29 16.05
CA ILE A 451 5.24 5.04 16.81
C ILE A 451 6.41 5.06 17.81
N ARG A 452 7.58 5.46 17.35
CA ARG A 452 8.78 5.53 18.18
C ARG A 452 8.60 6.47 19.37
N SER A 453 7.95 7.61 19.18
CA SER A 453 7.72 8.59 20.25
C SER A 453 6.92 8.00 21.42
N ILE A 454 5.94 7.14 21.15
CA ILE A 454 5.14 6.43 22.15
C ILE A 454 6.00 5.36 22.84
N LEU A 455 6.70 4.53 22.07
CA LEU A 455 7.49 3.44 22.64
C LEU A 455 8.70 3.95 23.45
N ASP A 456 9.32 5.07 23.07
CA ASP A 456 10.42 5.73 23.81
C ASP A 456 9.99 6.15 25.22
N TYR A 457 8.68 6.22 25.48
CA TYR A 457 8.16 6.49 26.83
C TYR A 457 8.62 5.42 27.83
N TYR A 458 8.76 4.16 27.44
CA TYR A 458 9.24 3.08 28.30
C TYR A 458 10.54 3.42 29.03
N ASN A 459 11.49 4.05 28.33
CA ASN A 459 12.76 4.47 28.92
C ASN A 459 12.61 5.69 29.84
N ARG A 460 11.64 6.56 29.56
CA ARG A 460 11.33 7.76 30.35
C ARG A 460 10.54 7.44 31.62
N ALA A 461 9.71 6.41 31.58
CA ALA A 461 8.85 6.01 32.72
C ALA A 461 9.61 5.47 33.94
N GLY A 462 10.94 5.43 33.89
CA GLY A 462 11.74 4.92 35.02
C GLY A 462 11.60 3.40 35.18
N ASN A 463 11.57 2.66 34.07
CA ASN A 463 11.39 1.21 33.99
C ASN A 463 12.28 0.38 34.95
N GLN A 464 13.43 0.93 35.40
CA GLN A 464 14.32 0.29 36.35
C GLN A 464 13.70 0.05 37.74
N ARG A 465 12.64 0.81 38.09
CA ARG A 465 11.93 0.71 39.39
C ARG A 465 10.71 -0.24 39.28
N LEU A 466 10.32 -0.64 38.09
CA LEU A 466 9.18 -1.51 37.86
C LEU A 466 9.57 -2.98 38.04
N ASP A 467 8.67 -3.77 38.60
CA ASP A 467 8.83 -5.22 38.65
C ASP A 467 8.62 -5.86 37.27
N SER A 468 8.75 -7.19 37.19
CA SER A 468 8.63 -7.94 35.94
C SER A 468 7.24 -7.76 35.31
N ASP A 469 6.18 -7.89 36.07
CA ASP A 469 4.81 -7.88 35.61
C ASP A 469 4.40 -6.48 35.16
N GLN A 470 4.79 -5.46 35.92
CA GLN A 470 4.61 -4.06 35.57
C GLN A 470 5.30 -3.70 34.24
N LYS A 471 6.51 -4.24 33.98
CA LYS A 471 7.21 -4.04 32.71
C LYS A 471 6.49 -4.69 31.55
N ARG A 472 5.98 -5.91 31.75
CA ARG A 472 5.20 -6.63 30.71
C ARG A 472 3.93 -5.89 30.35
N VAL A 473 3.17 -5.45 31.36
CA VAL A 473 1.94 -4.67 31.12
C VAL A 473 2.24 -3.32 30.45
N LEU A 474 3.28 -2.60 30.91
CA LEU A 474 3.66 -1.32 30.30
C LEU A 474 4.05 -1.51 28.83
N LYS A 475 4.87 -2.51 28.50
CA LYS A 475 5.23 -2.82 27.11
C LYS A 475 4.00 -3.12 26.27
N THR A 476 3.07 -3.93 26.76
CA THR A 476 1.83 -4.27 26.08
C THR A 476 0.96 -3.04 25.84
N VAL A 477 0.76 -2.19 26.85
CA VAL A 477 0.00 -0.94 26.71
C VAL A 477 0.60 -0.04 25.65
N LEU A 478 1.93 0.15 25.65
CA LEU A 478 2.63 1.00 24.69
C LEU A 478 2.54 0.46 23.27
N LEU A 479 2.72 -0.85 23.07
CA LEU A 479 2.59 -1.48 21.77
C LEU A 479 1.17 -1.37 21.21
N LEU A 480 0.16 -1.68 22.02
CA LEU A 480 -1.25 -1.55 21.64
C LEU A 480 -1.59 -0.09 21.32
N GLN A 481 -1.18 0.86 22.17
CA GLN A 481 -1.42 2.29 21.95
C GLN A 481 -0.77 2.78 20.65
N ALA A 482 0.48 2.42 20.40
CA ALA A 482 1.20 2.85 19.22
C ALA A 482 0.54 2.34 17.94
N ILE A 483 0.12 1.08 17.91
CA ILE A 483 -0.55 0.50 16.75
C ILE A 483 -1.98 1.00 16.61
N SER A 484 -2.73 1.22 17.70
CA SER A 484 -4.06 1.82 17.66
C SER A 484 -4.04 3.22 17.00
N GLN A 485 -3.04 4.03 17.33
CA GLN A 485 -2.90 5.37 16.73
C GLN A 485 -2.50 5.30 15.24
N TYR A 486 -1.67 4.32 14.86
CA TYR A 486 -1.24 4.13 13.48
C TYR A 486 -2.34 3.52 12.59
N ALA A 487 -3.02 2.48 13.08
CA ALA A 487 -4.09 1.79 12.35
C ALA A 487 -5.39 2.59 12.29
N GLY A 488 -5.48 3.69 13.04
CA GLY A 488 -6.71 4.44 13.28
C GLY A 488 -7.69 3.65 14.13
N ASP A 489 -8.88 4.18 14.33
CA ASP A 489 -9.94 3.57 15.16
C ASP A 489 -10.53 2.27 14.59
N SER A 490 -9.92 1.72 13.53
CA SER A 490 -10.45 0.57 12.78
C SER A 490 -10.35 -0.76 13.53
N VAL A 491 -9.47 -0.87 14.56
CA VAL A 491 -9.29 -2.11 15.32
C VAL A 491 -9.48 -1.85 16.82
N GLU A 492 -10.71 -2.01 17.31
CA GLU A 492 -11.08 -1.79 18.73
C GLU A 492 -10.22 -2.66 19.69
N LEU A 493 -9.71 -3.80 19.23
CA LEU A 493 -8.86 -4.69 20.03
C LEU A 493 -7.47 -4.09 20.37
N PHE A 494 -7.03 -3.08 19.65
CA PHE A 494 -5.75 -2.39 19.95
C PHE A 494 -5.90 -1.25 20.97
N ILE A 495 -7.12 -0.90 21.35
CA ILE A 495 -7.35 0.07 22.43
C ILE A 495 -6.93 -0.58 23.74
N PRO A 496 -5.87 -0.10 24.44
CA PRO A 496 -5.38 -0.70 25.67
C PRO A 496 -6.31 -0.38 26.84
N ASN A 497 -7.46 -1.02 26.92
CA ASN A 497 -8.40 -0.96 28.02
C ASN A 497 -8.32 -2.22 28.89
N GLU A 498 -9.01 -2.22 30.02
CA GLU A 498 -9.06 -3.34 30.98
C GLU A 498 -9.32 -4.67 30.26
N LYS A 499 -10.40 -4.73 29.47
CA LYS A 499 -10.82 -5.95 28.77
C LYS A 499 -9.78 -6.43 27.76
N ASN A 500 -9.21 -5.53 26.97
CA ASN A 500 -8.24 -5.89 25.95
C ASN A 500 -6.89 -6.31 26.55
N LEU A 501 -6.51 -5.73 27.69
CA LEU A 501 -5.31 -6.16 28.43
C LEU A 501 -5.49 -7.57 29.00
N ASP A 502 -6.60 -7.84 29.69
CA ASP A 502 -6.86 -9.17 30.23
C ASP A 502 -6.92 -10.22 29.11
N ASN A 503 -7.55 -9.92 27.99
CA ASN A 503 -7.56 -10.81 26.83
C ASN A 503 -6.18 -10.96 26.16
N ALA A 504 -5.30 -9.95 26.21
CA ALA A 504 -3.96 -10.04 25.64
C ALA A 504 -3.02 -10.93 26.46
N PHE A 505 -3.36 -11.23 27.71
CA PHE A 505 -2.65 -12.12 28.61
C PHE A 505 -3.44 -13.40 28.95
N GLU A 506 -4.56 -13.67 28.28
CA GLU A 506 -5.32 -14.91 28.46
C GLU A 506 -4.42 -16.13 28.22
N GLY A 507 -4.48 -17.12 29.09
CA GLY A 507 -3.67 -18.34 29.00
C GLY A 507 -2.20 -18.19 29.39
N THR A 508 -1.79 -17.02 29.90
CA THR A 508 -0.45 -16.77 30.44
C THR A 508 -0.47 -16.74 31.97
N ASP A 509 0.71 -16.67 32.58
CA ASP A 509 0.88 -16.46 34.04
C ASP A 509 0.26 -15.16 34.56
N MET A 510 -0.06 -14.21 33.69
CA MET A 510 -0.68 -12.93 34.03
C MET A 510 -2.20 -12.88 33.79
N GLU A 511 -2.82 -14.00 33.46
CA GLU A 511 -4.26 -14.07 33.24
C GLU A 511 -5.05 -13.52 34.44
N GLY A 512 -6.01 -12.61 34.17
CA GLY A 512 -6.86 -11.95 35.17
C GLY A 512 -6.11 -11.01 36.14
N SER A 513 -4.83 -10.73 35.92
CA SER A 513 -4.03 -9.81 36.72
C SER A 513 -3.54 -8.58 35.96
N ALA A 514 -3.54 -8.61 34.64
CA ALA A 514 -2.98 -7.56 33.79
C ALA A 514 -3.67 -6.19 33.97
N ALA A 515 -4.99 -6.15 33.98
CA ALA A 515 -5.73 -4.91 34.21
C ALA A 515 -5.47 -4.32 35.61
N ARG A 516 -5.42 -5.15 36.66
CA ARG A 516 -5.07 -4.69 38.01
C ARG A 516 -3.65 -4.12 38.09
N CYS A 517 -2.71 -4.72 37.36
CA CYS A 517 -1.34 -4.21 37.24
C CYS A 517 -1.33 -2.85 36.53
N ALA A 518 -2.11 -2.69 35.45
CA ALA A 518 -2.24 -1.41 34.75
C ALA A 518 -2.86 -0.32 35.67
N ASP A 519 -3.88 -0.65 36.48
CA ASP A 519 -4.44 0.26 37.46
C ASP A 519 -3.43 0.68 38.54
N GLN A 520 -2.52 -0.22 38.92
CA GLN A 520 -1.44 0.12 39.81
C GLN A 520 -0.48 1.11 39.16
N LEU A 521 -0.09 0.87 37.89
CA LEU A 521 0.74 1.80 37.13
C LEU A 521 0.08 3.19 36.97
N VAL A 522 -1.25 3.26 36.90
CA VAL A 522 -1.98 4.54 36.90
C VAL A 522 -1.87 5.22 38.28
N ARG A 523 -2.03 4.49 39.38
CA ARG A 523 -1.85 5.04 40.74
C ARG A 523 -0.41 5.51 40.98
N GLU A 524 0.56 4.82 40.42
CA GLU A 524 2.00 5.16 40.50
C GLU A 524 2.39 6.26 39.47
N LYS A 525 1.42 6.80 38.73
CA LYS A 525 1.63 7.84 37.71
C LYS A 525 2.61 7.41 36.58
N VAL A 526 2.71 6.12 36.31
CA VAL A 526 3.43 5.56 35.16
C VAL A 526 2.54 5.51 33.93
N LEU A 527 1.27 5.16 34.13
CA LEU A 527 0.23 5.25 33.13
C LEU A 527 -0.84 6.25 33.57
N PHE A 528 -1.71 6.63 32.69
CA PHE A 528 -2.92 7.37 33.00
C PHE A 528 -4.14 6.77 32.27
N SER A 529 -5.32 7.08 32.79
CA SER A 529 -6.57 6.65 32.18
C SER A 529 -7.11 7.79 31.33
N LYS A 530 -7.14 7.58 30.00
CA LYS A 530 -7.65 8.56 29.01
C LYS A 530 -9.10 8.21 28.69
N SER A 531 -10.00 9.18 28.83
CA SER A 531 -11.40 9.04 28.41
C SER A 531 -11.48 9.05 26.86
N LEU A 532 -12.23 8.09 26.31
CA LEU A 532 -12.58 8.02 24.88
C LEU A 532 -14.00 8.52 24.59
N GLY A 533 -14.69 9.05 25.60
CA GLY A 533 -16.11 9.40 25.50
C GLY A 533 -17.04 8.21 25.77
N GLY A 534 -18.32 8.48 26.05
CA GLY A 534 -19.33 7.43 26.28
C GLY A 534 -19.06 6.47 27.46
N GLY A 535 -18.24 6.86 28.42
CA GLY A 535 -17.86 6.02 29.56
C GLY A 535 -16.76 5.01 29.27
N LYS A 536 -16.14 5.03 28.05
CA LYS A 536 -15.02 4.21 27.69
C LYS A 536 -13.70 4.86 28.10
N PHE A 537 -12.75 4.05 28.55
CA PHE A 537 -11.42 4.49 28.98
C PHE A 537 -10.37 3.61 28.36
N GLN A 538 -9.16 4.18 28.17
CA GLN A 538 -7.96 3.44 27.79
C GLN A 538 -6.79 3.81 28.71
N TYR A 539 -5.89 2.87 28.92
CA TYR A 539 -4.58 3.16 29.49
C TYR A 539 -3.69 3.80 28.43
N ALA A 540 -2.91 4.78 28.84
CA ALA A 540 -1.99 5.46 27.93
C ALA A 540 -0.69 5.84 28.64
N ALA A 541 0.34 6.11 27.86
CA ALA A 541 1.60 6.61 28.38
C ALA A 541 1.35 7.90 29.17
N TYR A 542 1.96 7.97 30.35
CA TYR A 542 1.91 9.20 31.14
C TYR A 542 2.68 10.30 30.41
N ASN A 543 1.99 11.37 30.12
CA ASN A 543 2.58 12.53 29.46
C ASN A 543 2.43 13.74 30.38
N HIS A 544 3.45 14.58 30.51
CA HIS A 544 3.34 15.84 31.25
C HIS A 544 2.17 16.72 30.81
N GLU A 545 1.68 16.50 29.60
CA GLU A 545 0.49 17.13 29.04
C GLU A 545 -0.78 16.93 29.88
N ASN A 546 -0.87 15.80 30.59
CA ASN A 546 -2.03 15.45 31.42
C ASN A 546 -2.02 16.09 32.81
N GLU A 547 -0.92 16.72 33.23
CA GLU A 547 -0.87 17.57 34.45
C GLU A 547 -1.35 19.01 34.15
N ILE A 548 -1.53 19.35 32.85
CA ILE A 548 -1.99 20.68 32.47
C ILE A 548 -3.53 20.66 32.52
N ASP A 549 -4.11 21.46 33.41
CA ASP A 549 -5.56 21.74 33.36
C ASP A 549 -5.83 22.55 32.06
N VAL A 550 -6.30 21.84 31.04
CA VAL A 550 -6.65 22.47 29.76
C VAL A 550 -8.07 22.99 29.72
N THR A 551 -8.88 22.68 30.74
CA THR A 551 -10.30 23.06 30.80
C THR A 551 -10.56 24.56 30.52
N PRO A 552 -9.79 25.51 31.09
CA PRO A 552 -10.00 26.92 30.78
C PRO A 552 -9.72 27.30 29.33
N PHE A 553 -8.78 26.59 28.69
CA PHE A 553 -8.44 26.81 27.30
C PHE A 553 -9.45 26.11 26.35
N GLU A 554 -9.95 24.95 26.72
CA GLU A 554 -11.03 24.28 26.02
C GLU A 554 -12.30 25.11 25.97
N GLU A 555 -12.68 25.72 27.07
CA GLU A 555 -13.79 26.67 27.10
C GLU A 555 -13.58 27.90 26.20
N GLN A 556 -12.36 28.39 26.11
CA GLN A 556 -12.04 29.49 25.19
C GLN A 556 -12.16 29.07 23.74
N ILE A 557 -11.72 27.83 23.42
CA ILE A 557 -11.83 27.27 22.08
C ILE A 557 -13.29 27.07 21.71
N ASP A 558 -14.10 26.52 22.59
CA ASP A 558 -15.54 26.33 22.36
C ASP A 558 -16.26 27.64 22.05
N ARG A 559 -15.86 28.73 22.70
CA ARG A 559 -16.41 30.07 22.42
C ARG A 559 -15.96 30.64 21.06
N LYS A 560 -14.74 30.34 20.62
CA LYS A 560 -14.16 30.85 19.38
C LYS A 560 -14.39 29.93 18.17
N SER A 561 -14.44 28.62 18.41
CA SER A 561 -14.60 27.60 17.37
C SER A 561 -16.06 27.37 17.06
N THR A 562 -16.69 28.35 16.45
CA THR A 562 -18.05 28.20 15.91
C THR A 562 -18.01 27.23 14.71
N SER A 563 -19.15 26.65 14.37
CA SER A 563 -19.23 25.82 13.15
C SER A 563 -18.86 26.58 11.89
N ALA A 564 -19.09 27.89 11.83
CA ALA A 564 -18.64 28.76 10.74
C ALA A 564 -17.10 28.78 10.64
N PHE A 565 -16.40 29.00 11.73
CA PHE A 565 -14.93 28.98 11.76
C PHE A 565 -14.36 27.64 11.29
N ILE A 566 -14.91 26.53 11.80
CA ILE A 566 -14.45 25.18 11.45
C ILE A 566 -14.72 24.91 9.96
N THR A 567 -15.84 25.38 9.43
CA THR A 567 -16.19 25.26 8.01
C THR A 567 -15.24 26.09 7.13
N GLU A 568 -14.87 27.28 7.55
CA GLU A 568 -13.90 28.13 6.86
C GLU A 568 -12.53 27.46 6.77
N GLU A 569 -12.03 26.93 7.87
CA GLU A 569 -10.78 26.14 7.91
C GLU A 569 -10.82 24.88 7.03
N LEU A 570 -12.00 24.28 6.88
CA LEU A 570 -12.21 23.11 6.02
C LEU A 570 -12.29 23.49 4.54
N ALA A 571 -12.91 24.62 4.21
CA ALA A 571 -13.24 25.01 2.84
C ALA A 571 -12.01 25.17 1.95
N ASP A 572 -10.90 25.60 2.51
CA ASP A 572 -9.73 26.04 1.76
C ASP A 572 -8.97 24.93 1.02
N ARG A 573 -9.25 23.65 1.18
CA ARG A 573 -8.51 22.55 0.52
C ARG A 573 -9.24 21.21 0.54
N THR A 574 -10.55 21.19 0.27
CA THR A 574 -11.26 19.91 0.16
C THR A 574 -11.24 19.37 -1.26
N ARG A 575 -11.24 18.06 -1.44
CA ARG A 575 -11.48 17.41 -2.74
C ARG A 575 -12.84 17.80 -3.36
N ILE A 576 -13.79 18.24 -2.54
CA ILE A 576 -15.08 18.76 -2.99
C ILE A 576 -14.88 20.03 -3.83
N VAL A 577 -14.03 20.95 -3.37
CA VAL A 577 -13.64 22.14 -4.15
C VAL A 577 -13.06 21.72 -5.48
N ASP A 578 -12.17 20.73 -5.44
CA ASP A 578 -11.54 20.19 -6.65
C ASP A 578 -12.55 19.54 -7.59
N ALA A 579 -13.47 18.73 -7.09
CA ALA A 579 -14.50 18.09 -7.90
C ALA A 579 -15.42 19.11 -8.61
N ILE A 580 -15.74 20.22 -7.96
CA ILE A 580 -16.59 21.28 -8.51
C ILE A 580 -15.79 22.25 -9.38
N SER A 581 -14.56 22.62 -8.99
CA SER A 581 -13.70 23.58 -9.72
C SER A 581 -13.11 23.01 -10.99
N LEU A 582 -12.89 21.71 -11.00
CA LEU A 582 -12.10 21.01 -12.02
C LEU A 582 -12.96 20.35 -13.10
N GLY A 583 -14.12 20.80 -13.30
CA GLY A 583 -14.89 20.44 -14.48
C GLY A 583 -14.12 20.65 -15.79
N GLY A 584 -12.88 20.16 -15.86
CA GLY A 584 -11.83 20.45 -16.82
C GLY A 584 -12.26 20.50 -18.27
N ALA A 585 -13.06 19.59 -18.80
CA ALA A 585 -13.56 19.62 -20.17
C ALA A 585 -14.92 20.33 -20.33
N LEU A 586 -15.66 20.54 -19.26
CA LEU A 586 -17.03 21.05 -19.28
C LEU A 586 -17.14 22.37 -18.52
N LYS A 587 -16.33 23.36 -18.64
CA LYS A 587 -16.44 24.70 -18.01
C LYS A 587 -17.70 24.87 -17.15
N LEU A 588 -17.76 24.15 -16.00
CA LEU A 588 -18.89 24.21 -15.10
C LEU A 588 -19.00 25.63 -14.53
N ARG A 589 -20.15 26.27 -14.68
CA ARG A 589 -20.39 27.65 -14.24
C ARG A 589 -20.94 27.66 -12.81
N TYR A 590 -20.14 27.16 -11.85
CA TYR A 590 -20.51 27.21 -10.44
C TYR A 590 -19.76 28.33 -9.70
N GLU A 591 -20.47 28.99 -8.80
CA GLU A 591 -19.91 29.84 -7.74
C GLU A 591 -20.09 29.13 -6.42
N LEU A 592 -19.00 28.84 -5.69
CA LEU A 592 -19.04 28.08 -4.47
C LEU A 592 -19.19 28.98 -3.25
N ARG A 593 -20.03 28.54 -2.30
CA ARG A 593 -20.13 29.12 -0.96
C ARG A 593 -20.17 27.97 0.04
N TYR A 594 -19.45 28.15 1.12
CA TYR A 594 -19.36 27.15 2.19
C TYR A 594 -20.11 27.71 3.39
N VAL A 595 -20.96 26.90 3.98
CA VAL A 595 -21.79 27.33 5.11
C VAL A 595 -21.88 26.23 6.17
N SER A 596 -22.07 26.66 7.39
CA SER A 596 -22.43 25.83 8.52
C SER A 596 -23.80 26.22 9.06
N SER A 597 -24.26 25.52 10.09
CA SER A 597 -25.54 25.83 10.75
C SER A 597 -25.57 27.26 11.32
N SER A 598 -24.42 27.80 11.76
CA SER A 598 -24.36 29.11 12.45
C SER A 598 -24.44 30.29 11.47
N ASP A 599 -23.95 30.17 10.25
CA ASP A 599 -23.88 31.26 9.26
C ASP A 599 -24.78 31.06 8.05
N PHE A 600 -25.54 29.96 8.00
CA PHE A 600 -26.41 29.61 6.86
C PHE A 600 -27.38 30.74 6.51
N ASP A 601 -28.18 31.20 7.45
CA ASP A 601 -29.25 32.18 7.22
C ASP A 601 -28.70 33.51 6.73
N SER A 602 -27.60 33.98 7.33
CA SER A 602 -26.96 35.21 6.93
C SER A 602 -26.35 35.12 5.53
N THR A 603 -25.73 34.00 5.19
CA THR A 603 -25.15 33.74 3.87
C THR A 603 -26.23 33.63 2.79
N ILE A 604 -27.32 32.90 3.04
CA ILE A 604 -28.42 32.77 2.09
C ILE A 604 -29.10 34.13 1.86
N LYS A 605 -29.30 34.93 2.91
CA LYS A 605 -29.84 36.30 2.79
C LYS A 605 -28.92 37.19 1.92
N GLN A 606 -27.61 37.10 2.13
CA GLN A 606 -26.62 37.83 1.33
C GLN A 606 -26.66 37.41 -0.14
N LEU A 607 -26.70 36.11 -0.41
CA LEU A 607 -26.74 35.55 -1.76
C LEU A 607 -28.01 35.97 -2.50
N ARG A 608 -29.17 35.99 -1.84
CA ARG A 608 -30.43 36.48 -2.43
C ARG A 608 -30.33 37.96 -2.82
N ASN A 609 -29.71 38.80 -2.00
CA ASN A 609 -29.53 40.21 -2.27
C ASN A 609 -28.54 40.50 -3.42
N THR A 610 -27.76 39.51 -3.83
CA THR A 610 -26.77 39.61 -4.90
C THR A 610 -27.06 38.70 -6.08
N GLU A 611 -28.27 38.20 -6.17
CA GLU A 611 -28.69 37.19 -7.18
C GLU A 611 -28.50 37.64 -8.64
N GLU A 612 -28.71 38.93 -8.96
CA GLU A 612 -28.42 39.48 -10.26
C GLU A 612 -26.95 39.42 -10.68
N LYS A 613 -26.05 39.48 -9.71
CA LYS A 613 -24.59 39.39 -9.93
C LYS A 613 -24.17 37.99 -10.42
N TYR A 614 -24.97 36.98 -10.13
CA TYR A 614 -24.71 35.57 -10.45
C TYR A 614 -25.62 35.03 -11.56
N ALA A 615 -26.26 35.92 -12.33
CA ALA A 615 -27.23 35.54 -13.38
C ALA A 615 -26.70 34.48 -14.39
N ASN A 616 -25.38 34.44 -14.61
CA ASN A 616 -24.71 33.49 -15.50
C ASN A 616 -24.00 32.32 -14.79
N LYS A 617 -24.20 32.16 -13.47
CA LYS A 617 -23.57 31.12 -12.67
C LYS A 617 -24.60 30.44 -11.77
N ILE A 618 -24.37 29.17 -11.48
CA ILE A 618 -25.11 28.45 -10.45
C ILE A 618 -24.37 28.63 -9.15
N VAL A 619 -25.04 29.11 -8.12
CA VAL A 619 -24.46 29.20 -6.78
C VAL A 619 -24.62 27.85 -6.09
N ALA A 620 -23.52 27.15 -5.85
CA ALA A 620 -23.51 25.90 -5.11
C ALA A 620 -23.11 26.20 -3.66
N VAL A 621 -24.06 26.00 -2.76
CA VAL A 621 -23.88 26.18 -1.32
C VAL A 621 -23.52 24.82 -0.70
N VAL A 622 -22.28 24.68 -0.27
CA VAL A 622 -21.77 23.45 0.37
C VAL A 622 -21.96 23.57 1.88
N CYS A 623 -22.72 22.62 2.44
CA CYS A 623 -23.12 22.63 3.85
C CYS A 623 -22.31 21.62 4.65
N PHE A 624 -21.70 22.07 5.74
CA PHE A 624 -20.96 21.25 6.69
C PHE A 624 -21.56 21.34 8.08
N ALA A 625 -21.46 20.28 8.87
CA ALA A 625 -21.90 20.24 10.27
C ALA A 625 -20.75 19.88 11.21
N LYS A 626 -20.72 20.50 12.37
CA LYS A 626 -19.82 20.17 13.46
C LYS A 626 -20.21 18.84 14.12
N ASP A 627 -21.51 18.58 14.25
CA ASP A 627 -22.07 17.40 14.88
C ASP A 627 -23.42 16.99 14.24
N ASP A 628 -23.98 15.88 14.70
CA ASP A 628 -25.25 15.34 14.20
C ASP A 628 -26.44 16.27 14.42
N ALA A 629 -26.44 17.02 15.52
CA ALA A 629 -27.51 17.97 15.82
C ALA A 629 -27.52 19.11 14.79
N GLU A 630 -26.37 19.65 14.46
CA GLU A 630 -26.25 20.66 13.39
C GLU A 630 -26.61 20.11 12.02
N SER A 631 -26.31 18.85 11.72
CA SER A 631 -26.71 18.19 10.46
C SER A 631 -28.23 18.19 10.29
N VAL A 632 -28.97 17.83 11.34
CA VAL A 632 -30.44 17.86 11.33
C VAL A 632 -30.99 19.29 11.14
N VAL A 633 -30.39 20.28 11.81
CA VAL A 633 -30.78 21.70 11.66
C VAL A 633 -30.52 22.18 10.24
N LEU A 634 -29.36 21.83 9.65
CA LEU A 634 -29.03 22.21 8.27
C LEU A 634 -30.00 21.60 7.26
N GLY A 635 -30.35 20.33 7.38
CA GLY A 635 -31.32 19.70 6.51
C GLY A 635 -32.66 20.47 6.48
N LYS A 636 -33.16 20.91 7.64
CA LYS A 636 -34.37 21.75 7.72
C LYS A 636 -34.16 23.12 7.07
N LYS A 637 -33.04 23.79 7.35
CA LYS A 637 -32.72 25.11 6.75
C LYS A 637 -32.59 25.05 5.23
N ILE A 638 -32.02 24.00 4.67
CA ILE A 638 -31.94 23.76 3.24
C ILE A 638 -33.34 23.65 2.64
N HIS A 639 -34.22 22.85 3.25
CA HIS A 639 -35.60 22.69 2.81
C HIS A 639 -36.39 24.01 2.87
N ASP A 640 -36.29 24.75 3.96
CA ASP A 640 -36.92 26.06 4.12
C ASP A 640 -36.39 27.09 3.10
N ALA A 641 -35.08 27.07 2.81
CA ALA A 641 -34.48 27.93 1.81
C ALA A 641 -34.97 27.64 0.38
N LEU A 642 -35.14 26.38 0.04
CA LEU A 642 -35.68 25.96 -1.25
C LEU A 642 -37.18 26.33 -1.39
N ALA A 643 -37.98 26.11 -0.34
CA ALA A 643 -39.36 26.46 -0.28
C ALA A 643 -39.62 27.99 -0.42
N ALA A 644 -38.73 28.80 0.11
CA ALA A 644 -38.78 30.26 -0.01
C ALA A 644 -38.38 30.79 -1.44
N GLY A 645 -38.00 29.90 -2.36
CA GLY A 645 -37.59 30.20 -3.72
C GLY A 645 -36.15 30.64 -3.86
N THR A 646 -35.37 29.85 -4.57
CA THR A 646 -33.96 30.13 -4.90
C THR A 646 -33.73 29.82 -6.39
N TYR A 647 -33.62 30.87 -7.22
CA TYR A 647 -33.60 30.69 -8.67
C TYR A 647 -32.36 30.00 -9.22
N ASN A 648 -31.17 30.37 -8.73
CA ASN A 648 -29.88 29.88 -9.21
C ASN A 648 -29.04 29.18 -8.15
N MET A 649 -29.65 28.79 -6.99
CA MET A 649 -28.93 28.10 -5.93
C MET A 649 -29.19 26.61 -5.97
N ILE A 650 -28.16 25.84 -5.67
CA ILE A 650 -28.23 24.43 -5.31
C ILE A 650 -27.52 24.22 -3.98
N PHE A 651 -27.93 23.23 -3.23
CA PHE A 651 -27.28 22.90 -1.97
C PHE A 651 -26.60 21.55 -2.09
N ILE A 652 -25.32 21.49 -1.74
CA ILE A 652 -24.54 20.27 -1.63
C ILE A 652 -24.40 19.99 -0.14
N ASP A 653 -25.26 19.11 0.37
CA ASP A 653 -25.27 18.75 1.76
C ASP A 653 -24.23 17.66 2.03
N ALA A 654 -23.09 18.07 2.62
CA ALA A 654 -22.03 17.21 3.16
C ALA A 654 -22.15 17.03 4.68
N SER A 655 -23.19 17.58 5.32
CA SER A 655 -23.38 17.54 6.77
C SER A 655 -23.68 16.14 7.31
N ARG A 656 -24.02 15.18 6.43
CA ARG A 656 -24.18 13.76 6.79
C ARG A 656 -22.89 13.08 7.23
N THR A 657 -21.75 13.71 6.96
CA THR A 657 -20.44 13.32 7.49
C THR A 657 -19.95 14.45 8.40
N PRO A 658 -20.52 14.63 9.60
CA PRO A 658 -20.15 15.71 10.50
C PRO A 658 -18.71 15.52 11.01
N PHE A 659 -18.13 16.58 11.59
CA PHE A 659 -16.85 16.47 12.27
C PHE A 659 -16.92 15.43 13.38
N GLY A 660 -18.05 15.41 14.07
CA GLY A 660 -18.38 14.46 15.13
C GLY A 660 -17.84 14.91 16.48
N ALA A 661 -18.49 14.45 17.53
CA ALA A 661 -18.11 14.80 18.91
C ALA A 661 -16.66 14.39 19.22
N ASP A 662 -16.25 13.20 18.76
CA ASP A 662 -14.90 12.68 18.99
C ASP A 662 -13.85 13.45 18.19
N GLY A 663 -14.09 13.75 16.92
CA GLY A 663 -13.18 14.53 16.09
C GLY A 663 -13.01 15.96 16.58
N TYR A 664 -14.09 16.61 16.96
CA TYR A 664 -14.06 17.93 17.57
C TYR A 664 -13.41 17.93 18.96
N GLY A 665 -13.65 16.89 19.74
CA GLY A 665 -13.02 16.72 21.06
C GLY A 665 -11.50 16.67 20.96
N VAL A 666 -10.96 15.90 20.03
CA VAL A 666 -9.51 15.83 19.77
C VAL A 666 -8.97 17.19 19.28
N TYR A 667 -9.62 17.80 18.30
CA TYR A 667 -9.24 19.14 17.81
C TYR A 667 -9.19 20.18 18.95
N ARG A 668 -10.24 20.21 19.79
CA ARG A 668 -10.36 21.12 20.93
C ARG A 668 -9.24 20.90 21.94
N HIS A 669 -8.97 19.64 22.28
CA HIS A 669 -7.95 19.27 23.26
C HIS A 669 -6.54 19.66 22.78
N ASP A 670 -6.19 19.31 21.54
CA ASP A 670 -4.90 19.66 20.96
C ASP A 670 -4.69 21.17 20.83
N MET A 671 -5.73 21.91 20.45
CA MET A 671 -5.68 23.38 20.45
C MET A 671 -5.52 23.96 21.87
N ALA A 672 -6.16 23.37 22.86
CA ALA A 672 -6.03 23.76 24.27
C ALA A 672 -4.61 23.53 24.78
N LEU A 673 -4.01 22.38 24.45
CA LEU A 673 -2.60 22.08 24.74
C LEU A 673 -1.69 23.10 24.07
N SER A 674 -1.89 23.41 22.79
CA SER A 674 -1.15 24.46 22.09
C SER A 674 -1.21 25.80 22.80
N MET A 675 -2.42 26.22 23.21
CA MET A 675 -2.62 27.47 23.96
C MET A 675 -1.94 27.46 25.31
N SER A 676 -1.96 26.33 26.03
CA SER A 676 -1.33 26.17 27.33
C SER A 676 0.21 26.31 27.30
N GLN A 677 0.80 26.05 26.16
CA GLN A 677 2.25 26.15 25.94
C GLN A 677 2.69 27.51 25.37
N GLN A 678 1.76 28.42 25.03
CA GLN A 678 2.11 29.76 24.54
C GLN A 678 2.99 30.48 25.56
N GLY A 679 4.14 30.95 25.09
CA GLY A 679 5.13 31.62 25.93
C GLY A 679 6.02 30.70 26.78
N LYS A 680 5.82 29.37 26.71
CA LYS A 680 6.64 28.37 27.43
C LYS A 680 7.55 27.58 26.47
N ASP A 681 6.96 26.91 25.47
CA ASP A 681 7.68 26.08 24.51
C ASP A 681 7.10 26.27 23.09
N PRO A 682 7.78 27.00 22.20
CA PRO A 682 7.32 27.23 20.83
C PRO A 682 7.24 25.96 19.98
N ALA A 683 8.05 24.94 20.26
CA ALA A 683 8.02 23.68 19.52
C ALA A 683 6.74 22.89 19.86
N LEU A 684 6.37 22.81 21.13
CA LEU A 684 5.13 22.16 21.58
C LEU A 684 3.89 22.93 21.08
N VAL A 685 3.91 24.26 21.09
CA VAL A 685 2.83 25.07 20.50
C VAL A 685 2.58 24.67 19.05
N THR A 686 3.66 24.57 18.26
CA THR A 686 3.57 24.20 16.84
C THR A 686 3.10 22.75 16.67
N GLN A 687 3.63 21.84 17.46
CA GLN A 687 3.28 20.42 17.41
C GLN A 687 1.78 20.20 17.68
N TYR A 688 1.26 20.75 18.77
CA TYR A 688 -0.16 20.59 19.11
C TYR A 688 -1.10 21.28 18.13
N ALA A 689 -0.72 22.47 17.63
CA ALA A 689 -1.48 23.12 16.58
C ALA A 689 -1.53 22.27 15.28
N ASN A 690 -0.46 21.56 14.96
CA ASN A 690 -0.44 20.65 13.82
C ASN A 690 -1.31 19.41 14.07
N ASN A 691 -1.29 18.82 15.27
CA ASN A 691 -2.17 17.70 15.64
C ASN A 691 -3.64 18.08 15.47
N ALA A 692 -4.05 19.27 15.94
CA ALA A 692 -5.39 19.79 15.74
C ALA A 692 -5.75 19.91 14.24
N LYS A 693 -4.84 20.41 13.42
CA LYS A 693 -5.03 20.48 11.96
C LYS A 693 -5.14 19.10 11.32
N ASP A 694 -4.44 18.11 11.84
CA ASP A 694 -4.54 16.72 11.35
C ASP A 694 -5.92 16.11 11.62
N SER A 695 -6.58 16.48 12.73
CA SER A 695 -7.97 16.10 12.98
C SER A 695 -8.91 16.66 11.92
N LEU A 696 -8.74 17.93 11.52
CA LEU A 696 -9.48 18.54 10.40
C LEU A 696 -9.18 17.83 9.08
N LYS A 697 -7.93 17.46 8.84
CA LYS A 697 -7.51 16.72 7.63
C LYS A 697 -8.17 15.33 7.57
N LYS A 698 -8.24 14.62 8.68
CA LYS A 698 -8.97 13.34 8.78
C LYS A 698 -10.47 13.52 8.47
N TRP A 699 -11.09 14.56 8.97
CA TRP A 699 -12.47 14.90 8.63
C TRP A 699 -12.64 15.20 7.15
N LYS A 700 -11.74 15.99 6.53
CA LYS A 700 -11.71 16.23 5.07
C LYS A 700 -11.70 14.93 4.27
N THR A 701 -10.89 13.96 4.68
CA THR A 701 -10.80 12.64 4.02
C THR A 701 -12.11 11.86 4.15
N ARG A 702 -12.76 11.90 5.33
CA ARG A 702 -14.06 11.27 5.54
C ARG A 702 -15.15 11.92 4.69
N ILE A 703 -15.20 13.24 4.60
CA ILE A 703 -16.14 13.94 3.72
C ILE A 703 -15.93 13.53 2.28
N ALA A 704 -14.68 13.45 1.82
CA ALA A 704 -14.36 13.05 0.44
C ALA A 704 -14.79 11.62 0.09
N GLY A 705 -14.81 10.72 1.07
CA GLY A 705 -15.29 9.34 0.93
C GLY A 705 -16.75 9.13 1.36
N GLY A 706 -17.42 10.19 1.80
CA GLY A 706 -18.77 10.13 2.39
C GLY A 706 -19.90 10.30 1.38
N GLU A 707 -21.09 10.47 1.91
CA GLU A 707 -22.32 10.70 1.15
C GLU A 707 -22.62 12.18 1.01
N PHE A 708 -23.09 12.57 -0.16
CA PHE A 708 -23.59 13.90 -0.45
C PHE A 708 -25.05 13.82 -0.86
N MET A 709 -25.85 14.82 -0.44
CA MET A 709 -27.18 15.05 -0.97
C MET A 709 -27.17 16.37 -1.74
N VAL A 710 -27.58 16.35 -3.00
CA VAL A 710 -27.68 17.56 -3.82
C VAL A 710 -29.13 17.95 -3.93
N HIS A 711 -29.49 19.05 -3.29
CA HIS A 711 -30.86 19.59 -3.29
C HIS A 711 -30.99 20.71 -4.31
N THR A 712 -32.03 20.65 -5.10
CA THR A 712 -32.39 21.66 -6.10
C THR A 712 -33.85 22.04 -5.94
N ALA A 713 -34.28 23.16 -6.57
CA ALA A 713 -35.70 23.55 -6.61
C ALA A 713 -36.59 22.46 -7.18
N ASP A 714 -36.13 21.72 -8.20
CA ASP A 714 -36.83 20.63 -8.83
C ASP A 714 -36.82 19.33 -8.03
N LYS A 715 -35.85 19.17 -7.16
CA LYS A 715 -35.65 18.00 -6.28
C LYS A 715 -35.32 18.46 -4.86
N PRO A 716 -36.30 18.97 -4.11
CA PRO A 716 -36.06 19.50 -2.76
C PRO A 716 -35.63 18.42 -1.76
N ASP A 717 -36.08 17.18 -1.94
CA ASP A 717 -35.68 16.04 -1.10
C ASP A 717 -34.22 15.60 -1.35
N GLY A 718 -33.62 16.10 -2.40
CA GLY A 718 -32.24 15.85 -2.76
C GLY A 718 -32.01 14.59 -3.58
N GLU A 719 -30.89 14.57 -4.27
CA GLU A 719 -30.37 13.42 -5.02
C GLU A 719 -29.04 12.97 -4.40
N ARG A 720 -28.94 11.67 -4.12
CA ARG A 720 -27.82 11.09 -3.38
C ARG A 720 -26.62 10.84 -4.29
N ALA A 721 -25.44 11.26 -3.85
CA ALA A 721 -24.16 10.90 -4.45
C ALA A 721 -23.28 10.24 -3.37
N THR A 722 -22.84 9.01 -3.62
CA THR A 722 -22.06 8.20 -2.68
C THR A 722 -20.55 8.30 -2.90
N THR A 723 -20.11 8.99 -3.93
CA THR A 723 -18.71 9.25 -4.26
C THR A 723 -18.53 10.63 -4.84
N LEU A 724 -17.33 11.15 -4.86
CA LEU A 724 -17.03 12.42 -5.52
C LEU A 724 -17.30 12.37 -7.03
N ASP A 725 -17.06 11.25 -7.67
CA ASP A 725 -17.34 11.08 -9.12
C ASP A 725 -18.86 11.12 -9.39
N ALA A 726 -19.66 10.48 -8.53
CA ALA A 726 -21.11 10.55 -8.60
C ALA A 726 -21.61 11.98 -8.38
N LEU A 727 -21.06 12.70 -7.40
CA LEU A 727 -21.34 14.12 -7.16
C LEU A 727 -21.02 14.96 -8.40
N TYR A 728 -19.83 14.75 -8.98
CA TYR A 728 -19.41 15.44 -10.18
C TYR A 728 -20.34 15.17 -11.37
N GLY A 729 -20.71 13.91 -11.60
CA GLY A 729 -21.66 13.52 -12.65
C GLY A 729 -23.01 14.23 -12.49
N LEU A 730 -23.52 14.26 -11.25
CA LEU A 730 -24.79 14.93 -10.95
C LEU A 730 -24.71 16.46 -11.17
N LEU A 731 -23.64 17.10 -10.73
CA LEU A 731 -23.40 18.53 -10.95
C LEU A 731 -23.27 18.86 -12.45
N ALA A 732 -22.64 18.00 -13.24
CA ALA A 732 -22.53 18.16 -14.68
C ALA A 732 -23.91 18.07 -15.36
N GLU A 733 -24.78 17.17 -14.92
CA GLU A 733 -26.19 17.09 -15.43
C GLU A 733 -27.00 18.32 -15.07
N ILE A 734 -26.92 18.79 -13.84
CA ILE A 734 -27.62 20.00 -13.38
C ILE A 734 -27.15 21.20 -14.20
N ASN A 735 -25.85 21.33 -14.45
CA ASN A 735 -25.29 22.40 -15.26
C ASN A 735 -25.82 22.36 -16.70
N LYS A 736 -25.85 21.19 -17.34
CA LYS A 736 -26.42 21.01 -18.69
C LYS A 736 -27.88 21.42 -18.77
N LYS A 737 -28.70 21.10 -17.75
CA LYS A 737 -30.13 21.44 -17.70
C LYS A 737 -30.34 22.94 -17.53
N LYS A 738 -29.61 23.58 -16.60
CA LYS A 738 -29.79 25.01 -16.29
C LYS A 738 -29.18 25.97 -17.34
N VAL A 739 -28.07 25.60 -17.97
CA VAL A 739 -27.47 26.43 -19.05
C VAL A 739 -28.29 26.43 -20.34
N ARG A 740 -29.19 25.47 -20.52
CA ARG A 740 -30.17 25.52 -21.67
C ARG A 740 -31.34 26.49 -21.47
N VAL A 741 -31.54 26.95 -20.26
CA VAL A 741 -32.68 27.85 -19.88
C VAL A 741 -32.22 29.33 -19.76
N LEU A 742 -30.93 29.58 -19.76
CA LEU A 742 -30.40 30.96 -19.80
C LEU A 742 -30.13 31.37 -21.26
N PRO A 743 -30.73 32.45 -21.75
CA PRO A 743 -30.54 32.94 -23.13
C PRO A 743 -29.12 33.40 -23.42
#